data_0e47ed5fe0045894abce0a30246363fe
#
_entry.id   0e47ed5fe0045894abce0a30246363fe
#
_cell.length_a   1.000
_cell.length_b   1.000
_cell.length_c   1.000
_cell.angle_alpha   90.00
_cell.angle_beta   90.00
_cell.angle_gamma   90.00
#
_symmetry.space_group_name_H-M   'P 1'
#
loop_
_entity.id
_entity.type
_entity.pdbx_description
1 polymer ?
#
loop_
_entity_poly.entity_id
_entity_poly.type
_entity_poly.pdbx_seq_one_letter_code
_entity_poly.pdbx_strand_id
1 'polypeptide(L)'
;MRKSLISIVIIVCSTVMNMRAVNLHSIYALRPDDPEAMYFTPDNFGFKADGKSDVSEALQTAINKVKTERNFGILFVPEGKYRISRTIYVPPAVRIIGYGKKRPEFILSKNSPGFDAGHSSDKGGSKYMFWFTGGIVEDENRIPDANAGTFYSAMSNVNITIEDGNSCAVALRTHYAQHSFISHVAINIGKGRAGMFETGNEMEDLAFYGGDYGIMTTKASPGWQVMMVDACFEGQRKAAIKSQESGLAIVNIQVRNVPMVFDIDDNYWEKIFIEHARFENISGPAFNIAVENNSNNSITLRDVWCSDVPVLAAFKRTGGRTSVSYRKYHVKSFDHGLQMESLVDSPEYKTLLSAEPVDKLPAAVQSVLPALPPMLEWKNLRALGAKGDGVTDDTEAIQKAIDTYDVIYVPSGWYQVSRPIKMRPSTRLIGLHPFSTQFRLGESTPAFSGFGTPVAVLESSKGSDDNILNGIGISTGAFNYRAVGLKWTAGSGSYVNDVKFIGGHGSMWKPVPGQKSPRWSWGSREVSTPDKPVREQGMDQAWDTQYWSLWVTDGGGGIFKDIWTANTYATNGFYAENTSTEGRIYAMSIEHHVRNEVRFRNVSNWKVYCMQTEEETVESSECQPVEMDGCRDITFANLYMFRVIRVVRPYHSAVRLRGCSGIEFLNVHNYAQTKYTTDIAVFDQNKGIEVRPWEFSRLVVKGDEQRPDVTFPDGIRRIAGDFEFIEGIAHDSKGNIFFCDNRLPRLWTWSEAKGLRLLADLHWKPYNVAVDTEDNILVTFRYDRQPGWDADPIEVPNLPDSRGTSFSGWGNSGHAVLAYTIDPDNPEGSLRLLEERPMRSINNVAKALYPSNRWRDFHDFNEDALYVPKTCFIAPDGKTIIPRVYDIARSSSLLEAFPGKPFYLVNEYDRRTVVTDVAADGTLSNLRYFTETGEFGLAVDSKGNVYIADCEVQVYDSKGSHIRTIHVPERPSTLTISGDKLYITARKAIYRADL
;
A
#
# COMPACT_ATOMS: atom_id res chain seq x y z
N MET A 1 60.93 51.58 -13.17
CA MET A 1 60.37 50.72 -12.15
C MET A 1 58.84 50.87 -12.16
N ARG A 2 58.15 50.07 -12.91
CA ARG A 2 56.68 50.00 -12.90
C ARG A 2 56.27 48.62 -12.37
N LYS A 3 55.59 48.59 -11.23
CA LYS A 3 54.97 47.39 -10.67
C LYS A 3 53.68 47.11 -11.43
N SER A 4 53.65 46.00 -12.17
CA SER A 4 52.39 45.44 -12.73
C SER A 4 51.67 44.63 -11.64
N LEU A 5 50.51 45.10 -11.23
CA LEU A 5 49.53 44.29 -10.49
C LEU A 5 48.85 43.41 -11.51
N ILE A 6 49.04 42.10 -11.39
CA ILE A 6 48.21 41.09 -12.04
C ILE A 6 47.02 40.81 -11.13
N SER A 7 45.85 41.35 -11.52
CA SER A 7 44.56 40.95 -10.93
C SER A 7 44.17 39.58 -11.50
N ILE A 8 44.27 38.57 -10.67
CA ILE A 8 43.67 37.25 -10.97
C ILE A 8 42.18 37.41 -10.78
N VAL A 9 41.45 37.55 -11.87
CA VAL A 9 40.00 37.38 -11.92
C VAL A 9 39.74 35.88 -11.88
N ILE A 10 39.34 35.37 -10.73
CA ILE A 10 38.79 34.03 -10.64
C ILE A 10 37.39 34.08 -11.29
N ILE A 11 37.33 33.76 -12.55
CA ILE A 11 36.05 33.41 -13.21
C ILE A 11 35.64 32.07 -12.65
N VAL A 12 34.78 32.08 -11.64
CA VAL A 12 34.01 30.93 -11.28
C VAL A 12 33.03 30.71 -12.43
N CYS A 13 33.49 29.98 -13.45
CA CYS A 13 32.62 29.42 -14.46
C CYS A 13 31.70 28.40 -13.75
N SER A 14 30.54 28.86 -13.30
CA SER A 14 29.44 27.99 -12.99
C SER A 14 28.99 27.33 -14.29
N THR A 15 29.67 26.28 -14.66
CA THR A 15 29.14 25.32 -15.61
C THR A 15 27.91 24.67 -14.92
N VAL A 16 26.76 25.35 -15.03
CA VAL A 16 25.47 24.71 -14.87
C VAL A 16 25.37 23.76 -16.06
N MET A 17 25.98 22.59 -15.92
CA MET A 17 25.70 21.50 -16.85
C MET A 17 24.23 21.14 -16.68
N ASN A 18 23.50 21.29 -17.75
CA ASN A 18 22.11 20.82 -17.89
C ASN A 18 22.02 19.32 -17.63
N MET A 19 21.85 18.95 -16.39
CA MET A 19 21.46 17.61 -15.99
C MET A 19 20.07 17.73 -15.35
N ARG A 20 19.04 17.58 -16.16
CA ARG A 20 17.65 17.64 -15.71
C ARG A 20 16.98 16.33 -16.04
N ALA A 21 16.73 15.50 -15.02
CA ALA A 21 15.63 14.57 -15.03
C ALA A 21 14.28 15.31 -14.81
N VAL A 22 14.34 16.50 -14.21
CA VAL A 22 13.18 17.28 -13.79
C VAL A 22 13.02 18.53 -14.63
N ASN A 23 11.84 18.74 -15.17
CA ASN A 23 11.47 19.94 -15.91
C ASN A 23 11.07 21.05 -14.93
N LEU A 24 11.90 22.09 -14.78
CA LEU A 24 11.62 23.22 -13.87
C LEU A 24 10.68 24.29 -14.48
N HIS A 25 10.22 24.11 -15.71
CA HIS A 25 9.29 25.04 -16.35
C HIS A 25 7.85 24.80 -15.88
N SER A 26 7.04 25.84 -15.91
CA SER A 26 5.62 25.71 -15.64
C SER A 26 4.95 24.92 -16.76
N ILE A 27 4.21 23.86 -16.38
CA ILE A 27 3.41 23.09 -17.33
C ILE A 27 2.06 23.75 -17.60
N TYR A 28 1.62 24.63 -16.71
CA TYR A 28 0.37 25.39 -16.86
C TYR A 28 0.70 26.86 -17.12
N ALA A 29 1.12 27.16 -18.35
CA ALA A 29 1.64 28.48 -18.72
C ALA A 29 0.56 29.60 -18.76
N LEU A 30 -0.71 29.24 -18.86
CA LEU A 30 -1.83 30.15 -18.87
C LEU A 30 -2.75 29.90 -17.65
N ARG A 31 -3.58 30.88 -17.34
CA ARG A 31 -4.63 30.71 -16.35
C ARG A 31 -5.69 29.72 -16.89
N PRO A 32 -5.92 28.57 -16.22
CA PRO A 32 -7.04 27.71 -16.59
C PRO A 32 -8.36 28.47 -16.39
N ASP A 33 -9.31 28.27 -17.29
CA ASP A 33 -10.66 28.83 -17.16
C ASP A 33 -11.61 27.78 -16.60
N ASP A 34 -11.71 27.73 -15.27
CA ASP A 34 -12.55 26.80 -14.54
C ASP A 34 -13.51 27.57 -13.61
N PRO A 35 -14.79 27.55 -13.89
CA PRO A 35 -15.77 28.35 -13.14
C PRO A 35 -16.04 27.84 -11.72
N GLU A 36 -15.68 26.60 -11.42
CA GLU A 36 -15.87 26.03 -10.09
C GLU A 36 -14.59 26.07 -9.22
N ALA A 37 -13.45 26.38 -9.82
CA ALA A 37 -12.20 26.53 -9.11
C ALA A 37 -12.08 27.89 -8.39
N MET A 38 -11.20 27.92 -7.39
CA MET A 38 -10.83 29.18 -6.74
C MET A 38 -9.44 29.62 -7.19
N TYR A 39 -9.21 30.94 -7.17
CA TYR A 39 -7.95 31.54 -7.61
C TYR A 39 -7.38 32.37 -6.47
N PHE A 40 -6.15 32.02 -6.03
CA PHE A 40 -5.45 32.69 -4.96
C PHE A 40 -4.87 34.03 -5.45
N THR A 41 -5.68 35.06 -5.46
CA THR A 41 -5.29 36.42 -5.91
C THR A 41 -5.51 37.45 -4.81
N PRO A 42 -4.77 38.60 -4.84
CA PRO A 42 -5.00 39.68 -3.89
C PRO A 42 -6.45 40.14 -3.80
N ASP A 43 -7.12 40.24 -4.94
CA ASP A 43 -8.52 40.66 -5.01
C ASP A 43 -9.47 39.70 -4.33
N ASN A 44 -9.20 38.39 -4.40
CA ASN A 44 -10.07 37.37 -3.82
C ASN A 44 -9.84 37.14 -2.32
N PHE A 45 -8.59 37.35 -1.83
CA PHE A 45 -8.20 36.97 -0.48
C PHE A 45 -7.46 38.07 0.30
N GLY A 46 -7.39 39.30 -0.18
CA GLY A 46 -6.98 40.49 0.57
C GLY A 46 -5.51 40.51 1.04
N PHE A 47 -4.59 39.86 0.33
CA PHE A 47 -3.16 39.86 0.66
C PHE A 47 -2.34 40.74 -0.28
N LYS A 48 -1.05 40.96 0.05
CA LYS A 48 -0.13 41.66 -0.84
C LYS A 48 0.76 40.66 -1.59
N ALA A 49 0.71 40.68 -2.91
CA ALA A 49 1.56 39.82 -3.76
C ALA A 49 2.94 40.46 -4.03
N ASP A 50 3.60 40.99 -2.99
CA ASP A 50 4.87 41.71 -3.09
C ASP A 50 6.11 40.80 -2.87
N GLY A 51 5.90 39.53 -2.61
CA GLY A 51 6.96 38.56 -2.29
C GLY A 51 7.72 38.84 -0.97
N LYS A 52 7.16 39.73 -0.13
CA LYS A 52 7.74 40.12 1.16
C LYS A 52 6.77 39.92 2.32
N SER A 53 5.50 40.26 2.10
CA SER A 53 4.44 40.12 3.11
C SER A 53 4.12 38.65 3.36
N ASP A 54 3.80 38.34 4.61
CA ASP A 54 3.34 37.01 5.01
C ASP A 54 1.92 36.79 4.49
N VAL A 55 1.71 35.72 3.77
CA VAL A 55 0.42 35.34 3.19
C VAL A 55 -0.19 34.09 3.85
N SER A 56 0.39 33.61 4.95
CA SER A 56 -0.05 32.35 5.60
C SER A 56 -1.55 32.32 5.91
N GLU A 57 -2.08 33.41 6.48
CA GLU A 57 -3.50 33.51 6.83
C GLU A 57 -4.41 33.49 5.61
N ALA A 58 -4.07 34.29 4.58
CA ALA A 58 -4.85 34.35 3.35
C ALA A 58 -4.83 33.01 2.61
N LEU A 59 -3.68 32.31 2.60
CA LEU A 59 -3.55 31.01 1.95
C LEU A 59 -4.36 29.94 2.68
N GLN A 60 -4.29 29.88 4.02
CA GLN A 60 -5.09 28.96 4.81
C GLN A 60 -6.59 29.22 4.64
N THR A 61 -6.98 30.49 4.63
CA THR A 61 -8.38 30.87 4.36
C THR A 61 -8.84 30.41 2.97
N ALA A 62 -8.01 30.57 1.94
CA ALA A 62 -8.32 30.13 0.59
C ALA A 62 -8.50 28.60 0.51
N ILE A 63 -7.60 27.83 1.12
CA ILE A 63 -7.66 26.37 1.16
C ILE A 63 -8.91 25.90 1.90
N ASN A 64 -9.18 26.46 3.08
CA ASN A 64 -10.36 26.12 3.86
C ASN A 64 -11.64 26.47 3.12
N LYS A 65 -11.66 27.56 2.37
CA LYS A 65 -12.82 27.96 1.57
C LYS A 65 -13.13 26.97 0.46
N VAL A 66 -12.11 26.43 -0.25
CA VAL A 66 -12.32 25.34 -1.22
C VAL A 66 -12.99 24.16 -0.54
N LYS A 67 -12.50 23.74 0.64
CA LYS A 67 -13.06 22.60 1.37
C LYS A 67 -14.47 22.85 1.87
N THR A 68 -14.75 24.01 2.47
CA THR A 68 -16.06 24.30 3.06
C THR A 68 -17.14 24.57 2.05
N GLU A 69 -16.82 25.24 0.93
CA GLU A 69 -17.81 25.60 -0.10
C GLU A 69 -18.00 24.53 -1.17
N ARG A 70 -16.95 23.71 -1.43
CA ARG A 70 -16.95 22.73 -2.51
C ARG A 70 -16.80 21.28 -2.05
N ASN A 71 -16.34 21.05 -0.82
CA ASN A 71 -15.92 19.76 -0.26
C ASN A 71 -14.68 19.16 -0.97
N PHE A 72 -14.50 19.43 -2.26
CA PHE A 72 -13.38 19.04 -3.11
C PHE A 72 -13.19 20.09 -4.19
N GLY A 73 -11.98 20.21 -4.73
CA GLY A 73 -11.76 21.14 -5.84
C GLY A 73 -10.33 21.67 -5.91
N ILE A 74 -10.18 22.72 -6.72
CA ILE A 74 -8.89 23.26 -7.10
C ILE A 74 -8.74 24.67 -6.56
N LEU A 75 -7.58 24.94 -5.94
CA LEU A 75 -7.05 26.28 -5.69
C LEU A 75 -5.95 26.56 -6.69
N PHE A 76 -6.19 27.40 -7.67
CA PHE A 76 -5.19 27.86 -8.60
C PHE A 76 -4.36 29.00 -8.00
N VAL A 77 -3.03 28.87 -8.07
CA VAL A 77 -2.07 29.85 -7.56
C VAL A 77 -1.31 30.45 -8.73
N PRO A 78 -1.42 31.77 -8.98
CA PRO A 78 -0.72 32.42 -10.08
C PRO A 78 0.80 32.49 -9.83
N GLU A 79 1.56 32.65 -10.90
CA GLU A 79 2.99 32.93 -10.83
C GLU A 79 3.25 34.08 -9.84
N GLY A 80 4.20 33.88 -8.92
CA GLY A 80 4.54 34.84 -7.88
C GLY A 80 5.38 34.22 -6.78
N LYS A 81 5.75 35.06 -5.80
CA LYS A 81 6.46 34.62 -4.58
C LYS A 81 5.56 34.82 -3.37
N TYR A 82 5.37 33.76 -2.61
CA TYR A 82 4.43 33.70 -1.50
C TYR A 82 5.19 33.33 -0.22
N ARG A 83 5.36 34.31 0.68
CA ARG A 83 6.03 34.06 1.95
C ARG A 83 5.07 33.53 2.98
N ILE A 84 5.48 32.45 3.66
CA ILE A 84 4.75 31.88 4.79
C ILE A 84 5.66 31.80 6.01
N SER A 85 5.08 31.84 7.20
CA SER A 85 5.82 31.80 8.47
C SER A 85 5.28 30.74 9.43
N ARG A 86 4.23 30.01 9.04
CA ARG A 86 3.61 28.94 9.81
C ARG A 86 3.19 27.76 8.94
N THR A 87 2.81 26.66 9.57
CA THR A 87 2.26 25.49 8.87
C THR A 87 0.96 25.86 8.15
N ILE A 88 0.82 25.37 6.93
CA ILE A 88 -0.40 25.45 6.11
C ILE A 88 -1.00 24.05 6.04
N TYR A 89 -2.24 23.92 6.46
CA TYR A 89 -2.97 22.65 6.49
C TYR A 89 -3.82 22.46 5.24
N VAL A 90 -3.69 21.30 4.60
CA VAL A 90 -4.40 20.98 3.35
C VAL A 90 -5.37 19.82 3.60
N PRO A 91 -6.68 20.08 3.73
CA PRO A 91 -7.69 19.05 3.99
C PRO A 91 -7.93 18.16 2.76
N PRO A 92 -8.62 17.00 2.91
CA PRO A 92 -8.81 16.03 1.84
C PRO A 92 -9.46 16.60 0.57
N ALA A 93 -9.02 16.11 -0.58
CA ALA A 93 -9.54 16.41 -1.89
C ALA A 93 -9.42 17.88 -2.33
N VAL A 94 -8.49 18.61 -1.73
CA VAL A 94 -8.10 19.95 -2.20
C VAL A 94 -6.82 19.83 -3.00
N ARG A 95 -6.82 20.33 -4.23
CA ARG A 95 -5.65 20.41 -5.11
C ARG A 95 -5.13 21.84 -5.21
N ILE A 96 -3.86 22.04 -4.91
CA ILE A 96 -3.15 23.32 -5.09
C ILE A 96 -2.37 23.22 -6.39
N ILE A 97 -2.73 24.03 -7.39
CA ILE A 97 -2.13 23.99 -8.73
C ILE A 97 -1.60 25.36 -9.11
N GLY A 98 -0.27 25.42 -9.32
CA GLY A 98 0.37 26.62 -9.81
C GLY A 98 0.11 26.87 -11.31
N TYR A 99 0.04 28.13 -11.73
CA TYR A 99 -0.03 28.51 -13.13
C TYR A 99 0.74 29.80 -13.43
N GLY A 100 1.06 30.00 -14.68
CA GLY A 100 1.81 31.15 -15.17
C GLY A 100 3.02 30.70 -15.98
N LYS A 101 3.79 31.63 -16.51
CA LYS A 101 5.02 31.33 -17.27
C LYS A 101 6.08 30.65 -16.42
N LYS A 102 6.09 30.94 -15.12
CA LYS A 102 6.94 30.30 -14.10
C LYS A 102 6.04 29.69 -13.03
N ARG A 103 6.54 28.64 -12.39
CA ARG A 103 5.88 28.07 -11.22
C ARG A 103 5.81 29.10 -10.08
N PRO A 104 4.69 29.27 -9.36
CA PRO A 104 4.68 30.03 -8.11
C PRO A 104 5.65 29.43 -7.10
N GLU A 105 6.27 30.27 -6.27
CA GLU A 105 7.23 29.87 -5.25
C GLU A 105 6.69 30.16 -3.85
N PHE A 106 6.51 29.13 -3.04
CA PHE A 106 6.23 29.25 -1.61
C PHE A 106 7.54 29.29 -0.83
N ILE A 107 7.72 30.32 0.01
CA ILE A 107 8.97 30.56 0.73
C ILE A 107 8.68 30.55 2.23
N LEU A 108 9.26 29.59 2.95
CA LEU A 108 9.33 29.67 4.41
C LEU A 108 10.31 30.75 4.80
N SER A 109 9.80 31.76 5.47
CA SER A 109 10.60 32.95 5.84
C SER A 109 11.72 32.57 6.80
N LYS A 110 12.81 33.28 6.73
CA LYS A 110 13.98 33.10 7.61
C LYS A 110 13.58 33.16 9.09
N ASN A 111 14.06 32.21 9.89
CA ASN A 111 13.78 32.09 11.32
C ASN A 111 12.26 32.09 11.64
N SER A 112 11.46 31.39 10.87
CA SER A 112 10.03 31.23 11.15
C SER A 112 9.80 30.56 12.51
N PRO A 113 8.88 31.08 13.34
CA PRO A 113 8.70 30.59 14.70
C PRO A 113 8.44 29.08 14.78
N GLY A 114 9.24 28.38 15.58
CA GLY A 114 9.13 26.95 15.85
C GLY A 114 9.67 26.04 14.75
N PHE A 115 10.18 26.54 13.63
CA PHE A 115 10.82 25.73 12.60
C PHE A 115 12.30 25.42 12.90
N ASP A 116 12.84 25.94 13.96
CA ASP A 116 14.12 25.57 14.58
C ASP A 116 13.96 24.44 15.62
N ALA A 117 12.72 24.13 16.02
CA ALA A 117 12.34 23.03 16.88
C ALA A 117 11.21 22.21 16.22
N GLY A 118 11.14 20.95 16.53
CA GLY A 118 10.07 20.08 16.02
C GLY A 118 8.70 20.39 16.64
N HIS A 119 7.62 19.94 15.99
CA HIS A 119 6.28 20.00 16.55
C HIS A 119 6.20 19.06 17.76
N SER A 120 5.52 19.46 18.84
CA SER A 120 5.44 18.69 20.09
C SER A 120 4.79 17.30 19.91
N SER A 121 3.89 17.16 18.95
CA SER A 121 3.25 15.89 18.60
C SER A 121 4.02 15.10 17.53
N ASP A 122 5.09 15.66 16.97
CA ASP A 122 5.89 14.97 15.96
C ASP A 122 7.12 14.32 16.58
N LYS A 123 7.08 13.00 16.73
CA LYS A 123 8.20 12.21 17.24
C LYS A 123 9.45 12.28 16.36
N GLY A 124 9.29 12.61 15.08
CA GLY A 124 10.41 12.85 14.18
C GLY A 124 11.16 14.15 14.46
N GLY A 125 10.65 15.05 15.29
CA GLY A 125 11.24 16.35 15.58
C GLY A 125 11.23 17.30 14.39
N SER A 126 10.20 17.23 13.54
CA SER A 126 10.03 18.05 12.35
C SER A 126 8.90 19.09 12.55
N LYS A 127 8.93 20.15 11.74
CA LYS A 127 7.79 21.05 11.54
C LYS A 127 7.57 21.27 10.05
N TYR A 128 6.32 21.20 9.62
CA TYR A 128 5.97 21.13 8.20
C TYR A 128 5.52 22.49 7.65
N MET A 129 5.95 22.83 6.44
CA MET A 129 5.42 24.00 5.74
C MET A 129 3.99 23.74 5.27
N PHE A 130 3.79 22.62 4.60
CA PHE A 130 2.47 22.15 4.21
C PHE A 130 2.22 20.79 4.86
N TRP A 131 1.10 20.66 5.51
CA TRP A 131 0.66 19.43 6.16
C TRP A 131 -0.69 19.00 5.58
N PHE A 132 -0.69 17.90 4.84
CA PHE A 132 -1.93 17.30 4.35
C PHE A 132 -2.63 16.59 5.52
N THR A 133 -3.90 16.90 5.73
CA THR A 133 -4.66 16.51 6.93
C THR A 133 -5.93 15.74 6.58
N GLY A 134 -6.45 14.97 7.54
CA GLY A 134 -7.71 14.21 7.41
C GLY A 134 -8.98 15.08 7.46
N GLY A 135 -8.84 16.37 7.74
CA GLY A 135 -9.94 17.35 7.81
C GLY A 135 -9.42 18.76 7.99
N ILE A 136 -10.32 19.74 8.08
CA ILE A 136 -9.96 21.11 8.45
C ILE A 136 -9.44 21.11 9.88
N VAL A 137 -8.29 21.75 10.12
CA VAL A 137 -7.70 21.91 11.44
C VAL A 137 -8.36 23.09 12.14
N GLU A 138 -9.06 22.79 13.22
CA GLU A 138 -9.72 23.78 14.08
C GLU A 138 -8.86 24.10 15.33
N ASP A 139 -8.04 23.12 15.76
CA ASP A 139 -7.14 23.23 16.92
C ASP A 139 -5.77 22.64 16.56
N GLU A 140 -4.74 23.46 16.60
CA GLU A 140 -3.35 23.06 16.31
C GLU A 140 -2.75 22.09 17.35
N ASN A 141 -3.41 21.89 18.49
CA ASN A 141 -3.02 20.87 19.45
C ASN A 141 -3.62 19.48 19.11
N ARG A 142 -4.57 19.41 18.17
CA ARG A 142 -5.27 18.19 17.77
C ARG A 142 -5.41 18.12 16.25
N ILE A 143 -4.28 18.09 15.57
CA ILE A 143 -4.23 18.04 14.11
C ILE A 143 -4.71 16.65 13.65
N PRO A 144 -5.80 16.55 12.90
CA PRO A 144 -6.20 15.31 12.25
C PRO A 144 -5.23 15.03 11.10
N ASP A 145 -4.24 14.18 11.31
CA ASP A 145 -3.31 13.81 10.24
C ASP A 145 -4.04 13.14 9.09
N ALA A 146 -3.47 13.26 7.90
CA ALA A 146 -3.95 12.49 6.76
C ALA A 146 -3.82 10.99 7.03
N ASN A 147 -4.69 10.18 6.45
CA ASN A 147 -4.80 8.75 6.72
C ASN A 147 -5.39 8.01 5.51
N ALA A 148 -5.69 6.73 5.69
CA ALA A 148 -6.29 5.84 4.69
C ALA A 148 -7.60 6.37 4.05
N GLY A 149 -8.23 7.40 4.61
CA GLY A 149 -9.41 8.05 4.05
C GLY A 149 -9.13 9.41 3.40
N THR A 150 -7.88 9.81 3.25
CA THR A 150 -7.51 11.12 2.68
C THR A 150 -7.15 10.95 1.20
N PHE A 151 -8.15 11.05 0.34
CA PHE A 151 -8.00 10.87 -1.11
C PHE A 151 -8.00 12.19 -1.88
N TYR A 152 -7.55 12.15 -3.14
CA TYR A 152 -7.63 13.20 -4.17
C TYR A 152 -6.90 14.50 -3.86
N SER A 153 -6.13 14.56 -2.80
CA SER A 153 -5.32 15.74 -2.46
C SER A 153 -4.11 15.84 -3.38
N ALA A 154 -3.72 17.05 -3.77
CA ALA A 154 -2.53 17.22 -4.58
C ALA A 154 -1.88 18.59 -4.42
N MET A 155 -0.59 18.64 -4.71
CA MET A 155 0.13 19.89 -5.00
C MET A 155 0.91 19.71 -6.30
N SER A 156 0.70 20.62 -7.24
CA SER A 156 1.29 20.52 -8.57
C SER A 156 1.79 21.85 -9.11
N ASN A 157 2.88 21.79 -9.86
CA ASN A 157 3.44 22.92 -10.61
C ASN A 157 3.80 24.13 -9.73
N VAL A 158 4.49 23.87 -8.61
CA VAL A 158 4.96 24.89 -7.65
C VAL A 158 6.42 24.69 -7.31
N ASN A 159 7.08 25.72 -6.79
CA ASN A 159 8.38 25.63 -6.16
C ASN A 159 8.26 25.91 -4.65
N ILE A 160 9.15 25.32 -3.85
CA ILE A 160 9.19 25.52 -2.41
C ILE A 160 10.62 25.85 -2.01
N THR A 161 10.79 26.87 -1.16
CA THR A 161 12.10 27.26 -0.63
C THR A 161 12.04 27.40 0.89
N ILE A 162 12.99 26.77 1.58
CA ILE A 162 13.20 26.92 3.02
C ILE A 162 14.39 27.84 3.24
N GLU A 163 14.14 29.05 3.76
CA GLU A 163 15.21 29.97 4.12
C GLU A 163 15.93 29.58 5.42
N ASP A 164 17.12 30.14 5.64
CA ASP A 164 17.97 29.84 6.79
C ASP A 164 17.29 30.05 8.15
N GLY A 165 17.73 29.30 9.18
CA GLY A 165 17.23 29.36 10.54
C GLY A 165 16.04 28.48 10.83
N ASN A 166 15.71 27.60 9.91
CA ASN A 166 14.57 26.64 9.99
C ASN A 166 15.09 25.19 9.97
N SER A 167 15.92 24.82 10.95
CA SER A 167 16.67 23.56 10.93
C SER A 167 15.81 22.30 11.02
N CYS A 168 14.60 22.40 11.61
CA CYS A 168 13.63 21.29 11.72
C CYS A 168 12.57 21.32 10.63
N ALA A 169 12.66 22.26 9.68
CA ALA A 169 11.66 22.41 8.63
C ALA A 169 11.69 21.24 7.64
N VAL A 170 10.49 20.76 7.33
CA VAL A 170 10.19 19.86 6.21
C VAL A 170 9.18 20.56 5.31
N ALA A 171 9.40 20.52 4.00
CA ALA A 171 8.50 21.22 3.09
C ALA A 171 7.09 20.63 3.06
N LEU A 172 6.97 19.31 2.93
CA LEU A 172 5.68 18.65 2.77
C LEU A 172 5.55 17.44 3.72
N ARG A 173 4.41 17.33 4.41
CA ARG A 173 3.95 16.11 5.04
C ARG A 173 2.77 15.55 4.25
N THR A 174 2.91 14.33 3.72
CA THR A 174 2.01 13.77 2.70
C THR A 174 1.53 12.37 3.07
N HIS A 175 1.07 12.21 4.30
CA HIS A 175 0.58 10.94 4.84
C HIS A 175 -0.84 10.57 4.35
N TYR A 176 -1.19 10.97 3.15
CA TYR A 176 -2.48 10.71 2.54
C TYR A 176 -2.56 9.33 1.85
N ALA A 177 -3.76 8.95 1.50
CA ALA A 177 -4.09 7.70 0.83
C ALA A 177 -3.84 7.77 -0.69
N GLN A 178 -4.22 6.68 -1.39
CA GLN A 178 -4.10 6.57 -2.83
C GLN A 178 -4.74 7.76 -3.54
N HIS A 179 -4.27 7.99 -4.78
CA HIS A 179 -4.82 8.97 -5.69
C HIS A 179 -4.71 10.39 -5.18
N SER A 180 -3.74 10.57 -4.31
CA SER A 180 -3.19 11.85 -3.90
C SER A 180 -1.76 11.92 -4.38
N PHE A 181 -1.30 13.06 -4.87
CA PHE A 181 0.03 13.15 -5.47
C PHE A 181 0.72 14.50 -5.27
N ILE A 182 2.03 14.49 -5.46
CA ILE A 182 2.86 15.67 -5.64
C ILE A 182 3.51 15.59 -7.02
N SER A 183 3.31 16.60 -7.85
CA SER A 183 3.87 16.60 -9.21
C SER A 183 4.43 17.96 -9.62
N HIS A 184 5.51 17.93 -10.42
CA HIS A 184 6.12 19.14 -10.96
C HIS A 184 6.54 20.14 -9.86
N VAL A 185 7.24 19.64 -8.82
CA VAL A 185 7.65 20.43 -7.67
C VAL A 185 9.16 20.41 -7.50
N ALA A 186 9.77 21.59 -7.37
CA ALA A 186 11.16 21.71 -6.99
C ALA A 186 11.26 22.28 -5.56
N ILE A 187 12.01 21.61 -4.70
CA ILE A 187 12.17 21.94 -3.29
C ILE A 187 13.61 22.29 -2.98
N ASN A 188 13.86 23.56 -2.69
CA ASN A 188 15.12 24.04 -2.14
C ASN A 188 15.06 23.94 -0.61
N ILE A 189 15.61 22.86 -0.07
CA ILE A 189 15.56 22.55 1.36
C ILE A 189 16.62 23.38 2.12
N GLY A 190 17.72 23.73 1.45
CA GLY A 190 18.82 24.50 2.03
C GLY A 190 19.40 23.82 3.27
N LYS A 191 19.27 24.47 4.43
CA LYS A 191 19.70 23.97 5.75
C LYS A 191 18.57 23.27 6.53
N GLY A 192 17.37 23.18 5.97
CA GLY A 192 16.24 22.47 6.55
C GLY A 192 16.49 20.96 6.70
N ARG A 193 15.53 20.27 7.26
CA ARG A 193 15.63 18.85 7.56
C ARG A 193 15.38 17.97 6.33
N ALA A 194 14.23 18.11 5.69
CA ALA A 194 13.86 17.30 4.54
C ALA A 194 12.92 18.04 3.57
N GLY A 195 12.84 17.54 2.35
CA GLY A 195 11.84 17.98 1.40
C GLY A 195 10.47 17.41 1.69
N MET A 196 10.37 16.11 1.95
CA MET A 196 9.12 15.44 2.24
C MET A 196 9.24 14.52 3.45
N PHE A 197 8.14 14.36 4.17
CA PHE A 197 7.98 13.41 5.27
C PHE A 197 6.70 12.61 5.13
N GLU A 198 6.78 11.31 5.42
CA GLU A 198 5.68 10.35 5.30
C GLU A 198 4.98 10.46 3.94
N THR A 199 5.70 10.04 2.91
CA THR A 199 5.24 10.14 1.53
C THR A 199 4.04 9.24 1.28
N GLY A 200 2.99 9.85 0.76
CA GLY A 200 1.88 9.12 0.18
C GLY A 200 2.16 8.73 -1.27
N ASN A 201 1.26 8.09 -1.85
CA ASN A 201 1.12 7.29 -3.03
C ASN A 201 1.93 7.65 -4.28
N GLU A 202 1.87 8.90 -4.77
CA GLU A 202 2.46 9.21 -6.07
C GLU A 202 3.28 10.48 -6.09
N MET A 203 4.37 10.41 -6.83
CA MET A 203 5.29 11.51 -7.06
C MET A 203 5.75 11.53 -8.52
N GLU A 204 5.74 12.72 -9.12
CA GLU A 204 6.15 12.92 -10.50
C GLU A 204 6.91 14.22 -10.68
N ASP A 205 8.00 14.20 -11.43
CA ASP A 205 8.82 15.39 -11.78
C ASP A 205 9.20 16.21 -10.55
N LEU A 206 9.93 15.57 -9.60
CA LEU A 206 10.34 16.19 -8.35
C LEU A 206 11.85 16.50 -8.33
N ALA A 207 12.23 17.63 -7.75
CA ALA A 207 13.62 17.97 -7.50
C ALA A 207 13.85 18.38 -6.04
N PHE A 208 14.88 17.81 -5.42
CA PHE A 208 15.26 18.05 -4.04
C PHE A 208 16.70 18.58 -3.96
N TYR A 209 16.88 19.77 -3.42
CA TYR A 209 18.19 20.40 -3.29
C TYR A 209 18.55 20.67 -1.83
N GLY A 210 19.67 20.12 -1.34
CA GLY A 210 20.14 20.29 0.04
C GLY A 210 19.32 19.51 1.06
N GLY A 211 19.27 19.99 2.30
CA GLY A 211 18.64 19.33 3.43
C GLY A 211 19.50 18.23 4.06
N ASP A 212 19.03 17.63 5.16
CA ASP A 212 19.60 16.38 5.66
C ASP A 212 19.18 15.24 4.75
N TYR A 213 17.91 15.24 4.34
CA TYR A 213 17.29 14.26 3.47
C TYR A 213 16.45 14.95 2.37
N GLY A 214 16.33 14.30 1.22
CA GLY A 214 15.31 14.68 0.25
C GLY A 214 13.94 14.22 0.73
N ILE A 215 13.83 12.93 1.05
CA ILE A 215 12.62 12.28 1.57
C ILE A 215 12.97 11.54 2.86
N MET A 216 12.10 11.65 3.85
CA MET A 216 12.01 10.76 5.01
C MET A 216 10.64 10.11 4.96
N THR A 217 10.60 8.79 4.95
CA THR A 217 9.33 8.11 4.79
C THR A 217 9.22 6.88 5.68
N THR A 218 8.00 6.59 6.09
CA THR A 218 7.64 5.39 6.82
C THR A 218 6.64 4.62 5.95
N LYS A 219 6.07 3.56 6.48
CA LYS A 219 5.03 2.81 5.81
C LYS A 219 3.91 3.74 5.37
N ALA A 220 3.59 3.72 4.07
CA ALA A 220 2.45 4.44 3.54
C ALA A 220 1.13 3.92 4.13
N SER A 221 0.16 4.77 4.30
CA SER A 221 -1.15 4.42 4.84
C SER A 221 -2.09 3.94 3.74
N PRO A 222 -2.76 2.82 3.91
CA PRO A 222 -2.63 1.77 4.92
C PRO A 222 -1.61 0.68 4.58
N GLY A 223 -0.63 0.92 3.77
CA GLY A 223 0.40 -0.04 3.39
C GLY A 223 0.58 -0.15 1.89
N TRP A 224 0.04 0.84 1.17
CA TRP A 224 0.28 0.98 -0.25
C TRP A 224 1.71 1.45 -0.48
N GLN A 225 2.20 1.04 -1.59
CA GLN A 225 3.51 1.42 -2.08
C GLN A 225 3.49 2.83 -2.67
N VAL A 226 4.69 3.36 -2.81
CA VAL A 226 4.91 4.69 -3.36
C VAL A 226 5.48 4.57 -4.77
N MET A 227 4.83 5.18 -5.75
CA MET A 227 5.35 5.33 -7.09
C MET A 227 6.04 6.69 -7.25
N MET A 228 7.28 6.69 -7.73
CA MET A 228 8.00 7.91 -8.07
C MET A 228 8.52 7.83 -9.51
N VAL A 229 8.16 8.81 -10.31
CA VAL A 229 8.62 8.93 -11.70
C VAL A 229 9.31 10.27 -11.90
N ASP A 230 10.46 10.25 -12.58
CA ASP A 230 11.21 11.46 -12.92
C ASP A 230 11.61 12.29 -11.69
N ALA A 231 12.59 11.84 -10.90
CA ALA A 231 13.03 12.53 -9.71
C ALA A 231 14.53 12.87 -9.72
N CYS A 232 14.90 13.96 -9.03
CA CYS A 232 16.29 14.39 -8.87
C CYS A 232 16.59 14.76 -7.42
N PHE A 233 17.71 14.24 -6.89
CA PHE A 233 18.22 14.54 -5.56
C PHE A 233 19.64 15.05 -5.65
N GLU A 234 19.93 16.18 -5.03
CA GLU A 234 21.24 16.79 -5.07
C GLU A 234 21.65 17.43 -3.76
N GLY A 235 22.79 17.00 -3.22
CA GLY A 235 23.47 17.68 -2.11
C GLY A 235 22.81 17.49 -0.74
N GLN A 236 22.07 16.42 -0.50
CA GLN A 236 21.59 16.05 0.83
C GLN A 236 22.78 15.68 1.72
N ARG A 237 22.75 16.11 2.98
CA ARG A 237 23.87 15.95 3.90
C ARG A 237 23.99 14.53 4.48
N LYS A 238 22.89 13.74 4.51
CA LYS A 238 22.85 12.37 5.08
C LYS A 238 22.47 11.32 4.05
N ALA A 239 21.31 11.42 3.45
CA ALA A 239 20.87 10.52 2.39
C ALA A 239 19.85 11.22 1.47
N ALA A 240 19.72 10.73 0.23
CA ALA A 240 18.64 11.18 -0.62
C ALA A 240 17.29 10.75 -0.04
N ILE A 241 17.17 9.47 0.36
CA ILE A 241 15.95 8.91 0.95
C ILE A 241 16.31 8.14 2.22
N LYS A 242 15.61 8.45 3.30
CA LYS A 242 15.57 7.70 4.54
C LYS A 242 14.24 6.98 4.63
N SER A 243 14.25 5.66 4.81
CA SER A 243 13.00 4.88 4.69
C SER A 243 12.80 3.83 5.78
N GLN A 244 11.53 3.50 5.98
CA GLN A 244 11.03 2.45 6.86
C GLN A 244 9.78 1.86 6.19
N GLU A 245 9.88 0.69 5.53
CA GLU A 245 8.73 -0.07 5.00
C GLU A 245 7.77 0.70 4.08
N SER A 246 8.31 1.59 3.28
CA SER A 246 7.49 2.44 2.42
C SER A 246 7.03 1.73 1.15
N GLY A 247 7.79 0.75 0.68
CA GLY A 247 7.55 0.09 -0.59
C GLY A 247 7.66 1.07 -1.78
N LEU A 248 8.89 1.33 -2.24
CA LEU A 248 9.15 2.33 -3.26
C LEU A 248 9.40 1.70 -4.64
N ALA A 249 8.57 2.04 -5.61
CA ALA A 249 8.82 1.80 -7.02
C ALA A 249 9.24 3.12 -7.69
N ILE A 250 10.44 3.15 -8.26
CA ILE A 250 11.05 4.37 -8.77
C ILE A 250 11.51 4.14 -10.21
N VAL A 251 11.08 5.01 -11.10
CA VAL A 251 11.50 4.99 -12.50
C VAL A 251 12.07 6.34 -12.89
N ASN A 252 13.28 6.34 -13.45
CA ASN A 252 14.04 7.51 -13.85
C ASN A 252 14.39 8.45 -12.68
N ILE A 253 15.35 8.02 -11.87
CA ILE A 253 15.87 8.82 -10.75
C ILE A 253 17.33 9.25 -11.00
N GLN A 254 17.66 10.48 -10.63
CA GLN A 254 19.03 10.99 -10.60
C GLN A 254 19.41 11.39 -9.18
N VAL A 255 20.52 10.86 -8.67
CA VAL A 255 21.03 11.17 -7.34
C VAL A 255 22.50 11.53 -7.44
N ARG A 256 22.87 12.70 -6.91
CA ARG A 256 24.25 13.15 -6.95
C ARG A 256 24.70 13.93 -5.72
N ASN A 257 25.99 13.80 -5.41
CA ASN A 257 26.64 14.55 -4.35
C ASN A 257 25.99 14.32 -2.97
N VAL A 258 25.71 13.06 -2.64
CA VAL A 258 25.11 12.66 -1.37
C VAL A 258 25.91 11.53 -0.72
N PRO A 259 25.86 11.37 0.62
CA PRO A 259 26.51 10.22 1.26
C PRO A 259 25.89 8.87 0.90
N MET A 260 24.56 8.80 0.82
CA MET A 260 23.79 7.58 0.50
C MET A 260 22.60 7.91 -0.37
N VAL A 261 22.20 6.97 -1.22
CA VAL A 261 20.93 7.07 -1.96
C VAL A 261 19.78 6.67 -1.04
N PHE A 262 19.89 5.49 -0.42
CA PHE A 262 18.93 4.99 0.56
C PHE A 262 19.59 4.65 1.88
N ASP A 263 19.02 5.13 2.98
CA ASP A 263 19.32 4.70 4.33
C ASP A 263 18.05 4.08 4.94
N ILE A 264 18.00 2.75 5.00
CA ILE A 264 16.92 2.02 5.65
C ILE A 264 17.20 2.03 7.15
N ASP A 265 16.26 2.46 7.98
CA ASP A 265 16.43 2.55 9.42
C ASP A 265 16.71 1.19 10.06
N ASP A 266 17.44 1.21 11.15
CA ASP A 266 17.79 -0.02 11.88
C ASP A 266 16.54 -0.80 12.27
N ASN A 267 16.61 -2.13 12.08
CA ASN A 267 15.53 -3.07 12.31
C ASN A 267 14.33 -3.01 11.37
N TYR A 268 14.34 -2.16 10.34
CA TYR A 268 13.30 -2.12 9.32
C TYR A 268 13.74 -2.84 8.04
N TRP A 269 12.76 -3.40 7.36
CA TRP A 269 12.90 -3.93 6.01
C TRP A 269 12.39 -2.91 4.99
N GLU A 270 12.67 -3.14 3.71
CA GLU A 270 12.18 -2.27 2.66
C GLU A 270 11.95 -3.04 1.35
N LYS A 271 11.00 -2.59 0.54
CA LYS A 271 10.78 -3.06 -0.83
C LYS A 271 11.08 -1.94 -1.80
N ILE A 272 12.26 -2.00 -2.40
CA ILE A 272 12.74 -0.98 -3.33
C ILE A 272 12.88 -1.59 -4.72
N PHE A 273 12.17 -1.03 -5.68
CA PHE A 273 12.41 -1.25 -7.10
C PHE A 273 12.87 0.03 -7.76
N ILE A 274 13.97 -0.02 -8.53
CA ILE A 274 14.46 1.12 -9.29
C ILE A 274 14.79 0.69 -10.71
N GLU A 275 14.29 1.42 -11.69
CA GLU A 275 14.64 1.29 -13.09
C GLU A 275 15.05 2.64 -13.70
N HIS A 276 16.03 2.65 -14.58
CA HIS A 276 16.57 3.83 -15.26
C HIS A 276 17.11 4.88 -14.27
N ALA A 277 18.11 4.51 -13.49
CA ALA A 277 18.70 5.40 -12.50
C ALA A 277 20.10 5.89 -12.88
N ARG A 278 20.48 7.02 -12.28
CA ARG A 278 21.82 7.57 -12.40
C ARG A 278 22.32 8.02 -11.02
N PHE A 279 23.43 7.43 -10.55
CA PHE A 279 24.07 7.76 -9.28
C PHE A 279 25.46 8.32 -9.52
N GLU A 280 25.75 9.50 -8.99
CA GLU A 280 27.02 10.20 -9.19
C GLU A 280 27.56 10.78 -7.88
N ASN A 281 28.83 10.53 -7.56
CA ASN A 281 29.49 11.02 -6.36
C ASN A 281 28.75 10.62 -5.06
N ILE A 282 28.56 9.32 -4.85
CA ILE A 282 27.98 8.76 -3.63
C ILE A 282 29.15 8.35 -2.73
N SER A 283 29.34 9.06 -1.62
CA SER A 283 30.53 8.90 -0.80
C SER A 283 30.51 7.70 0.16
N GLY A 284 29.33 7.21 0.50
CA GLY A 284 29.09 6.00 1.28
C GLY A 284 28.45 4.88 0.42
N PRO A 285 27.76 3.92 1.05
CA PRO A 285 26.99 2.95 0.29
C PRO A 285 25.78 3.59 -0.39
N ALA A 286 25.51 3.22 -1.65
CA ALA A 286 24.29 3.68 -2.28
C ALA A 286 23.04 3.19 -1.52
N PHE A 287 23.04 1.91 -1.12
CA PHE A 287 21.98 1.32 -0.31
C PHE A 287 22.54 0.83 1.01
N ASN A 288 21.99 1.31 2.13
CA ASN A 288 22.36 0.92 3.48
C ASN A 288 21.23 0.07 4.08
N ILE A 289 21.33 -1.25 3.93
CA ILE A 289 20.26 -2.23 4.18
C ILE A 289 20.33 -2.72 5.62
N ALA A 290 19.21 -2.65 6.35
CA ALA A 290 19.17 -2.96 7.78
C ALA A 290 18.83 -4.41 8.08
N VAL A 291 17.76 -4.95 7.52
CA VAL A 291 17.26 -6.30 7.79
C VAL A 291 17.52 -7.19 6.59
N GLU A 292 18.56 -7.98 6.68
CA GLU A 292 18.97 -8.91 5.63
C GLU A 292 18.23 -10.25 5.81
N ASN A 293 18.06 -11.02 4.75
CA ASN A 293 17.46 -12.37 4.79
C ASN A 293 16.05 -12.43 5.42
N ASN A 294 15.31 -11.35 5.40
CA ASN A 294 13.90 -11.33 5.74
C ASN A 294 13.07 -11.33 4.44
N SER A 295 12.02 -12.14 4.36
CA SER A 295 11.21 -12.26 3.16
C SER A 295 10.52 -10.95 2.74
N ASN A 296 10.28 -10.06 3.70
CA ASN A 296 9.77 -8.72 3.42
C ASN A 296 10.81 -7.78 2.79
N ASN A 297 12.10 -8.09 2.90
CA ASN A 297 13.16 -7.22 2.40
C ASN A 297 13.51 -7.56 0.95
N SER A 298 13.28 -6.64 0.04
CA SER A 298 13.44 -6.84 -1.40
C SER A 298 14.01 -5.60 -2.06
N ILE A 299 15.23 -5.69 -2.58
CA ILE A 299 15.88 -4.57 -3.26
C ILE A 299 16.22 -4.99 -4.68
N THR A 300 15.60 -4.37 -5.65
CA THR A 300 15.75 -4.69 -7.08
C THR A 300 16.12 -3.45 -7.88
N LEU A 301 17.22 -3.53 -8.60
CA LEU A 301 17.67 -2.47 -9.50
C LEU A 301 17.74 -3.00 -10.93
N ARG A 302 17.36 -2.17 -11.89
CA ARG A 302 17.46 -2.40 -13.32
C ARG A 302 17.98 -1.13 -14.01
N ASP A 303 18.93 -1.30 -14.90
CA ASP A 303 19.49 -0.20 -15.71
C ASP A 303 19.96 1.01 -14.91
N VAL A 304 20.94 0.79 -14.00
CA VAL A 304 21.48 1.85 -13.14
C VAL A 304 22.90 2.25 -13.56
N TRP A 305 23.10 3.51 -13.87
CA TRP A 305 24.37 4.06 -14.33
C TRP A 305 25.08 4.80 -13.19
N CYS A 306 26.30 4.37 -12.88
CA CYS A 306 27.05 4.84 -11.73
C CYS A 306 28.37 5.52 -12.12
N SER A 307 28.71 6.63 -11.46
CA SER A 307 30.03 7.26 -11.48
C SER A 307 30.45 7.64 -10.08
N ASP A 308 31.63 7.21 -9.66
CA ASP A 308 32.16 7.46 -8.32
C ASP A 308 31.19 6.95 -7.20
N VAL A 309 30.77 5.68 -7.34
CA VAL A 309 29.93 4.94 -6.39
C VAL A 309 30.65 3.63 -6.02
N PRO A 310 31.58 3.64 -5.06
CA PRO A 310 32.44 2.47 -4.79
C PRO A 310 31.72 1.32 -4.08
N VAL A 311 30.66 1.61 -3.34
CA VAL A 311 29.85 0.61 -2.61
C VAL A 311 28.41 0.73 -3.05
N LEU A 312 27.91 -0.30 -3.74
CA LEU A 312 26.51 -0.30 -4.18
C LEU A 312 25.56 -0.60 -3.01
N ALA A 313 25.88 -1.62 -2.22
CA ALA A 313 25.06 -1.97 -1.05
C ALA A 313 25.96 -2.30 0.15
N ALA A 314 25.52 -1.91 1.35
CA ALA A 314 26.07 -2.31 2.62
C ALA A 314 24.97 -2.91 3.50
N PHE A 315 25.30 -3.91 4.28
CA PHE A 315 24.39 -4.68 5.12
C PHE A 315 24.74 -4.41 6.59
N LYS A 316 23.84 -3.75 7.28
CA LYS A 316 24.08 -3.21 8.64
C LYS A 316 24.31 -4.30 9.69
N ARG A 317 23.62 -5.42 9.59
CA ARG A 317 23.68 -6.51 10.57
C ARG A 317 24.92 -7.36 10.40
N THR A 318 25.23 -7.78 9.19
CA THR A 318 26.39 -8.64 8.90
C THR A 318 27.67 -7.87 8.66
N GLY A 319 27.58 -6.58 8.36
CA GLY A 319 28.72 -5.77 7.91
C GLY A 319 29.18 -6.08 6.49
N GLY A 320 28.45 -6.93 5.76
CA GLY A 320 28.72 -7.26 4.37
C GLY A 320 28.63 -6.06 3.44
N ARG A 321 29.28 -6.14 2.29
CA ARG A 321 29.24 -5.08 1.27
C ARG A 321 29.26 -5.65 -0.13
N THR A 322 28.48 -5.06 -1.02
CA THR A 322 28.57 -5.26 -2.46
C THR A 322 29.29 -4.07 -3.07
N SER A 323 30.56 -4.25 -3.39
CA SER A 323 31.44 -3.20 -3.93
C SER A 323 31.70 -3.42 -5.41
N VAL A 324 31.88 -2.33 -6.16
CA VAL A 324 32.24 -2.37 -7.57
C VAL A 324 33.56 -1.61 -7.74
N SER A 325 34.53 -2.25 -8.36
CA SER A 325 35.89 -1.72 -8.51
C SER A 325 36.02 -0.68 -9.63
N TYR A 326 35.02 -0.54 -10.46
CA TYR A 326 35.04 0.40 -11.58
C TYR A 326 34.59 1.80 -11.13
N ARG A 327 35.26 2.82 -11.64
CA ARG A 327 34.87 4.20 -11.37
C ARG A 327 33.55 4.56 -12.05
N LYS A 328 33.34 4.10 -13.27
CA LYS A 328 32.10 4.24 -14.02
C LYS A 328 31.63 2.87 -14.46
N TYR A 329 30.37 2.57 -14.20
CA TYR A 329 29.82 1.26 -14.51
C TYR A 329 28.31 1.33 -14.72
N HIS A 330 27.82 0.31 -15.41
CA HIS A 330 26.41 0.08 -15.60
C HIS A 330 26.00 -1.16 -14.81
N VAL A 331 25.07 -1.00 -13.88
CA VAL A 331 24.38 -2.09 -13.19
C VAL A 331 23.21 -2.52 -14.07
N LYS A 332 23.33 -3.64 -14.74
CA LYS A 332 22.23 -4.23 -15.52
C LYS A 332 21.12 -4.72 -14.61
N SER A 333 21.53 -5.39 -13.54
CA SER A 333 20.63 -5.86 -12.50
C SER A 333 21.33 -5.97 -11.16
N PHE A 334 20.61 -5.69 -10.11
CA PHE A 334 20.92 -6.05 -8.73
C PHE A 334 19.65 -6.57 -8.09
N ASP A 335 19.72 -7.75 -7.48
CA ASP A 335 18.60 -8.39 -6.81
C ASP A 335 19.05 -8.85 -5.41
N HIS A 336 18.37 -8.41 -4.38
CA HIS A 336 18.58 -8.83 -3.00
C HIS A 336 17.26 -9.22 -2.35
N GLY A 337 17.21 -10.39 -1.74
CA GLY A 337 16.06 -10.93 -1.03
C GLY A 337 15.75 -12.39 -1.39
N LEU A 338 14.55 -12.84 -1.09
CA LEU A 338 14.08 -14.20 -1.36
C LEU A 338 13.77 -14.36 -2.85
N GLN A 339 14.42 -15.32 -3.52
CA GLN A 339 14.35 -15.47 -4.98
C GLN A 339 14.07 -16.91 -5.41
N MET A 340 13.38 -17.02 -6.54
CA MET A 340 13.08 -18.26 -7.26
C MET A 340 13.27 -18.02 -8.78
N GLU A 341 14.13 -18.78 -9.41
CA GLU A 341 14.42 -18.65 -10.86
C GLU A 341 13.41 -19.41 -11.74
N SER A 342 12.49 -20.15 -11.12
CA SER A 342 11.35 -20.80 -11.76
C SER A 342 10.26 -21.09 -10.74
N LEU A 343 9.06 -21.44 -11.21
CA LEU A 343 7.93 -21.82 -10.36
C LEU A 343 8.19 -23.04 -9.47
N VAL A 344 9.18 -23.84 -9.80
CA VAL A 344 9.50 -25.12 -9.12
C VAL A 344 10.74 -25.06 -8.25
N ASP A 345 11.43 -23.92 -8.23
CA ASP A 345 12.64 -23.77 -7.42
C ASP A 345 12.28 -23.57 -5.96
N SER A 346 13.13 -24.07 -5.09
CA SER A 346 13.09 -23.72 -3.67
C SER A 346 13.45 -22.24 -3.47
N PRO A 347 12.72 -21.52 -2.63
CA PRO A 347 13.05 -20.13 -2.32
C PRO A 347 14.42 -20.01 -1.64
N GLU A 348 15.25 -19.10 -2.10
CA GLU A 348 16.59 -18.85 -1.54
C GLU A 348 16.86 -17.36 -1.36
N TYR A 349 17.48 -16.98 -0.23
CA TYR A 349 17.99 -15.63 -0.04
C TYR A 349 19.28 -15.44 -0.82
N LYS A 350 19.26 -14.52 -1.78
CA LYS A 350 20.39 -14.23 -2.67
C LYS A 350 20.65 -12.74 -2.78
N THR A 351 21.93 -12.41 -3.00
CA THR A 351 22.34 -11.09 -3.48
C THR A 351 23.08 -11.30 -4.78
N LEU A 352 22.48 -10.86 -5.87
CA LEU A 352 23.01 -11.02 -7.23
C LEU A 352 23.30 -9.65 -7.81
N LEU A 353 24.47 -9.49 -8.44
CA LEU A 353 24.87 -8.26 -9.13
C LEU A 353 25.39 -8.61 -10.53
N SER A 354 24.82 -7.96 -11.54
CA SER A 354 25.35 -7.92 -12.90
C SER A 354 25.74 -6.48 -13.22
N ALA A 355 27.04 -6.22 -13.29
CA ALA A 355 27.57 -4.90 -13.59
C ALA A 355 28.75 -4.98 -14.54
N GLU A 356 28.90 -3.98 -15.41
CA GLU A 356 29.98 -3.88 -16.38
C GLU A 356 30.60 -2.47 -16.39
N PRO A 357 31.92 -2.35 -16.67
CA PRO A 357 32.56 -1.04 -16.77
C PRO A 357 32.09 -0.29 -18.02
N VAL A 358 32.05 1.04 -17.93
CA VAL A 358 31.74 1.89 -19.07
C VAL A 358 32.68 3.09 -19.12
N ASP A 359 33.01 3.56 -20.31
CA ASP A 359 33.86 4.74 -20.48
C ASP A 359 33.10 6.03 -20.18
N LYS A 360 31.84 6.07 -20.53
CA LYS A 360 30.99 7.26 -20.43
C LYS A 360 29.55 6.86 -20.05
N LEU A 361 28.96 7.64 -19.15
CA LEU A 361 27.54 7.52 -18.86
C LEU A 361 26.71 8.05 -20.03
N PRO A 362 25.56 7.44 -20.36
CA PRO A 362 24.65 7.99 -21.37
C PRO A 362 24.10 9.36 -20.95
N ALA A 363 23.46 10.06 -21.86
CA ALA A 363 22.68 11.25 -21.49
C ALA A 363 21.57 10.89 -20.51
N ALA A 364 21.27 11.78 -19.58
CA ALA A 364 20.15 11.58 -18.65
C ALA A 364 18.81 11.56 -19.42
N VAL A 365 17.94 10.64 -19.07
CA VAL A 365 16.56 10.62 -19.57
C VAL A 365 15.82 11.82 -18.96
N GLN A 366 15.14 12.59 -19.79
CA GLN A 366 14.45 13.81 -19.35
C GLN A 366 13.13 13.48 -18.67
N SER A 367 12.32 12.65 -19.30
CA SER A 367 11.09 12.12 -18.74
C SER A 367 10.73 10.80 -19.45
N VAL A 368 10.09 9.90 -18.71
CA VAL A 368 9.53 8.66 -19.24
C VAL A 368 8.02 8.77 -19.50
N LEU A 369 7.43 9.90 -19.16
CA LEU A 369 5.99 10.17 -19.33
C LEU A 369 5.73 11.14 -20.48
N PRO A 370 4.61 11.00 -21.21
CA PRO A 370 4.19 11.97 -22.21
C PRO A 370 3.84 13.32 -21.59
N ALA A 371 4.25 14.38 -22.24
CA ALA A 371 3.84 15.73 -21.86
C ALA A 371 2.39 16.01 -22.26
N LEU A 372 1.67 16.78 -21.45
CA LEU A 372 0.38 17.33 -21.85
C LEU A 372 0.55 18.35 -22.99
N PRO A 373 -0.41 18.47 -23.91
CA PRO A 373 -0.35 19.45 -25.00
C PRO A 373 -0.31 20.88 -24.45
N PRO A 374 0.28 21.84 -25.21
CA PRO A 374 0.35 23.24 -24.79
C PRO A 374 -1.03 23.84 -24.53
N MET A 375 -1.18 24.57 -23.42
CA MET A 375 -2.47 25.16 -23.02
C MET A 375 -3.11 26.08 -24.06
N LEU A 376 -2.33 26.65 -24.97
CA LEU A 376 -2.85 27.47 -26.10
C LEU A 376 -3.77 26.66 -27.01
N GLU A 377 -3.62 25.35 -27.06
CA GLU A 377 -4.42 24.45 -27.87
C GLU A 377 -5.73 24.05 -27.17
N TRP A 378 -5.82 24.24 -25.87
CA TRP A 378 -6.95 23.78 -25.07
C TRP A 378 -8.24 24.53 -25.40
N LYS A 379 -9.29 23.80 -25.71
CA LYS A 379 -10.64 24.31 -25.92
C LYS A 379 -11.53 23.95 -24.74
N ASN A 380 -12.06 24.96 -24.08
CA ASN A 380 -12.88 24.77 -22.89
C ASN A 380 -14.25 24.18 -23.26
N LEU A 381 -14.55 23.00 -22.75
CA LEU A 381 -15.76 22.24 -23.07
C LEU A 381 -17.05 22.99 -22.69
N ARG A 382 -17.06 23.75 -21.58
CA ARG A 382 -18.22 24.56 -21.18
C ARG A 382 -18.45 25.71 -22.15
N ALA A 383 -17.40 26.33 -22.66
CA ALA A 383 -17.50 27.35 -23.68
C ALA A 383 -18.02 26.79 -25.03
N LEU A 384 -17.86 25.47 -25.24
CA LEU A 384 -18.39 24.76 -26.41
C LEU A 384 -19.83 24.24 -26.24
N GLY A 385 -20.47 24.54 -25.10
CA GLY A 385 -21.90 24.31 -24.88
C GLY A 385 -22.26 23.27 -23.84
N ALA A 386 -21.33 22.46 -23.36
CA ALA A 386 -21.58 21.51 -22.26
C ALA A 386 -21.85 22.25 -20.93
N LYS A 387 -22.73 21.71 -20.11
CA LYS A 387 -23.17 22.35 -18.86
C LYS A 387 -22.36 21.86 -17.66
N GLY A 388 -22.11 20.55 -17.53
CA GLY A 388 -21.43 19.95 -16.40
C GLY A 388 -22.13 20.17 -15.07
N ASP A 389 -23.47 20.32 -15.08
CA ASP A 389 -24.30 20.60 -13.91
C ASP A 389 -24.81 19.34 -13.20
N GLY A 390 -24.48 18.15 -13.73
CA GLY A 390 -24.90 16.84 -13.22
C GLY A 390 -26.33 16.45 -13.59
N VAL A 391 -27.02 17.24 -14.37
CA VAL A 391 -28.44 17.04 -14.76
C VAL A 391 -28.64 17.06 -16.27
N THR A 392 -28.05 18.05 -16.94
CA THR A 392 -28.16 18.20 -18.39
C THR A 392 -27.40 17.08 -19.10
N ASP A 393 -28.03 16.48 -20.10
CA ASP A 393 -27.34 15.51 -20.98
C ASP A 393 -26.35 16.26 -21.89
N ASP A 394 -25.08 16.10 -21.58
CA ASP A 394 -23.96 16.75 -22.26
C ASP A 394 -23.37 15.88 -23.40
N THR A 395 -23.97 14.73 -23.68
CA THR A 395 -23.45 13.75 -24.66
C THR A 395 -23.14 14.38 -26.02
N GLU A 396 -24.10 15.13 -26.59
CA GLU A 396 -23.92 15.74 -27.90
C GLU A 396 -22.90 16.88 -27.90
N ALA A 397 -22.87 17.68 -26.84
CA ALA A 397 -21.90 18.77 -26.70
C ALA A 397 -20.48 18.23 -26.61
N ILE A 398 -20.27 17.15 -25.80
CA ILE A 398 -18.99 16.48 -25.68
C ILE A 398 -18.56 15.88 -27.01
N GLN A 399 -19.44 15.10 -27.67
CA GLN A 399 -19.07 14.43 -28.93
C GLN A 399 -18.78 15.46 -30.03
N LYS A 400 -19.58 16.53 -30.15
CA LYS A 400 -19.32 17.60 -31.10
C LYS A 400 -18.00 18.33 -30.83
N ALA A 401 -17.67 18.55 -29.57
CA ALA A 401 -16.36 19.13 -29.21
C ALA A 401 -15.22 18.21 -29.68
N ILE A 402 -15.31 16.90 -29.41
CA ILE A 402 -14.36 15.89 -29.88
C ILE A 402 -14.26 15.86 -31.40
N ASP A 403 -15.38 15.90 -32.11
CA ASP A 403 -15.39 15.85 -33.56
C ASP A 403 -14.77 17.11 -34.22
N THR A 404 -14.71 18.22 -33.48
CA THR A 404 -14.25 19.50 -33.99
C THR A 404 -12.83 19.87 -33.59
N TYR A 405 -12.43 19.52 -32.36
CA TYR A 405 -11.16 19.96 -31.79
C TYR A 405 -10.31 18.79 -31.29
N ASP A 406 -8.99 18.89 -31.36
CA ASP A 406 -8.06 17.84 -30.95
C ASP A 406 -7.79 17.88 -29.45
N VAL A 407 -7.71 19.05 -28.84
CA VAL A 407 -7.41 19.22 -27.40
C VAL A 407 -8.56 19.92 -26.70
N ILE A 408 -9.19 19.21 -25.78
CA ILE A 408 -10.37 19.68 -25.07
C ILE A 408 -10.04 19.74 -23.57
N TYR A 409 -10.11 20.91 -23.00
CA TYR A 409 -10.11 21.11 -21.57
C TYR A 409 -11.51 20.90 -21.01
N VAL A 410 -11.62 19.97 -20.08
CA VAL A 410 -12.85 19.63 -19.37
C VAL A 410 -12.76 20.24 -17.96
N PRO A 411 -13.28 21.45 -17.73
CA PRO A 411 -13.24 22.10 -16.42
C PRO A 411 -14.10 21.34 -15.41
N SER A 412 -13.96 21.68 -14.13
CA SER A 412 -14.75 21.08 -13.04
C SER A 412 -16.23 21.12 -13.38
N GLY A 413 -16.89 19.97 -13.26
CA GLY A 413 -18.29 19.76 -13.59
C GLY A 413 -18.63 18.28 -13.68
N TRP A 414 -19.88 17.94 -13.41
CA TRP A 414 -20.39 16.59 -13.56
C TRP A 414 -21.23 16.54 -14.85
N TYR A 415 -20.62 15.99 -15.91
CA TYR A 415 -21.20 15.95 -17.26
C TYR A 415 -22.00 14.67 -17.42
N GLN A 416 -23.32 14.80 -17.49
CA GLN A 416 -24.21 13.67 -17.67
C GLN A 416 -24.10 13.12 -19.09
N VAL A 417 -23.99 11.79 -19.22
CA VAL A 417 -23.82 11.10 -20.50
C VAL A 417 -24.88 10.02 -20.64
N SER A 418 -25.54 9.97 -21.79
CA SER A 418 -26.61 9.00 -22.09
C SER A 418 -26.24 7.98 -23.18
N ARG A 419 -25.14 8.20 -23.91
CA ARG A 419 -24.65 7.36 -25.01
C ARG A 419 -23.12 7.31 -24.99
N PRO A 420 -22.50 6.29 -25.63
CA PRO A 420 -21.05 6.21 -25.76
C PRO A 420 -20.43 7.46 -26.36
N ILE A 421 -19.34 7.91 -25.76
CA ILE A 421 -18.45 8.95 -26.28
C ILE A 421 -17.29 8.29 -27.00
N LYS A 422 -16.95 8.72 -28.21
CA LYS A 422 -15.86 8.16 -29.02
C LYS A 422 -14.79 9.21 -29.30
N MET A 423 -13.56 8.88 -28.96
CA MET A 423 -12.40 9.69 -29.30
C MET A 423 -11.98 9.50 -30.74
N ARG A 424 -11.51 10.60 -31.36
CA ARG A 424 -10.80 10.55 -32.68
C ARG A 424 -9.31 10.23 -32.43
N PRO A 425 -8.54 9.88 -33.46
CA PRO A 425 -7.11 9.61 -33.32
C PRO A 425 -6.30 10.73 -32.63
N SER A 426 -6.65 11.97 -32.87
CA SER A 426 -5.97 13.15 -32.31
C SER A 426 -6.57 13.66 -30.98
N THR A 427 -7.60 13.01 -30.44
CA THR A 427 -8.32 13.51 -29.27
C THR A 427 -7.49 13.44 -27.99
N ARG A 428 -7.43 14.56 -27.29
CA ARG A 428 -6.81 14.71 -25.95
C ARG A 428 -7.82 15.39 -25.03
N LEU A 429 -8.33 14.65 -24.03
CA LEU A 429 -9.27 15.13 -23.03
C LEU A 429 -8.52 15.43 -21.73
N ILE A 430 -8.59 16.65 -21.25
CA ILE A 430 -7.80 17.12 -20.13
C ILE A 430 -8.68 17.72 -19.05
N GLY A 431 -8.82 17.01 -17.93
CA GLY A 431 -9.30 17.52 -16.65
C GLY A 431 -8.12 17.69 -15.68
N LEU A 432 -8.37 18.32 -14.54
CA LEU A 432 -7.34 18.58 -13.53
C LEU A 432 -7.72 18.05 -12.14
N HIS A 433 -8.89 17.44 -11.99
CA HIS A 433 -9.34 16.84 -10.75
C HIS A 433 -10.46 15.83 -11.05
N PRO A 434 -10.20 14.53 -11.03
CA PRO A 434 -11.13 13.50 -11.53
C PRO A 434 -12.41 13.40 -10.72
N PHE A 435 -12.41 13.87 -9.47
CA PHE A 435 -13.65 13.91 -8.70
C PHE A 435 -14.49 15.15 -8.99
N SER A 436 -13.87 16.29 -9.22
CA SER A 436 -14.56 17.52 -9.64
C SER A 436 -15.04 17.46 -11.09
N THR A 437 -14.30 16.72 -11.94
CA THR A 437 -14.56 16.60 -13.38
C THR A 437 -14.94 15.16 -13.70
N GLN A 438 -16.22 14.90 -13.97
CA GLN A 438 -16.70 13.53 -14.19
C GLN A 438 -17.58 13.42 -15.42
N PHE A 439 -17.40 12.33 -16.20
CA PHE A 439 -18.42 11.81 -17.11
C PHE A 439 -19.27 10.78 -16.37
N ARG A 440 -20.59 10.95 -16.38
CA ARG A 440 -21.50 10.20 -15.52
C ARG A 440 -22.68 9.62 -16.28
N LEU A 441 -23.00 8.37 -16.00
CA LEU A 441 -24.27 7.77 -16.36
C LEU A 441 -25.31 8.01 -15.27
N GLY A 442 -26.55 8.25 -15.68
CA GLY A 442 -27.68 8.11 -14.77
C GLY A 442 -27.97 6.62 -14.46
N GLU A 443 -28.81 6.39 -13.45
CA GLU A 443 -29.31 5.04 -13.19
C GLU A 443 -30.12 4.51 -14.37
N SER A 444 -29.98 3.22 -14.70
CA SER A 444 -30.73 2.55 -15.77
C SER A 444 -30.72 3.30 -17.11
N THR A 445 -29.58 3.90 -17.46
CA THR A 445 -29.43 4.62 -18.74
C THR A 445 -29.67 3.66 -19.91
N PRO A 446 -30.64 3.91 -20.81
CA PRO A 446 -31.10 2.91 -21.79
C PRO A 446 -30.04 2.28 -22.67
N ALA A 447 -29.01 3.02 -23.08
CA ALA A 447 -27.92 2.50 -23.90
C ALA A 447 -26.99 1.52 -23.15
N PHE A 448 -26.98 1.56 -21.81
CA PHE A 448 -26.08 0.80 -20.95
C PHE A 448 -26.80 -0.22 -20.05
N SER A 449 -28.11 -0.14 -19.94
CA SER A 449 -28.94 -1.05 -19.14
C SER A 449 -29.34 -2.30 -19.91
N GLY A 450 -30.02 -3.23 -19.24
CA GLY A 450 -30.48 -4.49 -19.80
C GLY A 450 -29.33 -5.49 -19.99
N PHE A 451 -29.60 -6.56 -20.75
CA PHE A 451 -28.63 -7.61 -21.07
C PHE A 451 -28.05 -7.39 -22.47
N GLY A 452 -26.82 -7.84 -22.68
CA GLY A 452 -26.17 -7.77 -23.98
C GLY A 452 -24.67 -7.58 -23.88
N THR A 453 -24.04 -7.22 -25.00
CA THR A 453 -22.60 -6.97 -25.08
C THR A 453 -22.19 -5.73 -24.29
N PRO A 454 -20.95 -5.66 -23.81
CA PRO A 454 -20.43 -4.50 -23.11
C PRO A 454 -20.49 -3.22 -23.97
N VAL A 455 -20.77 -2.10 -23.32
CA VAL A 455 -20.87 -0.76 -23.93
C VAL A 455 -20.07 0.22 -23.08
N ALA A 456 -19.06 0.86 -23.68
CA ALA A 456 -18.20 1.79 -22.95
C ALA A 456 -18.80 3.20 -22.85
N VAL A 457 -18.62 3.86 -21.70
CA VAL A 457 -18.92 5.27 -21.54
C VAL A 457 -18.04 6.12 -22.43
N LEU A 458 -16.74 5.81 -22.42
CA LEU A 458 -15.72 6.42 -23.26
C LEU A 458 -14.93 5.37 -24.01
N GLU A 459 -14.70 5.57 -25.30
CA GLU A 459 -13.90 4.67 -26.14
C GLU A 459 -12.80 5.45 -26.86
N SER A 460 -11.56 4.99 -26.74
CA SER A 460 -10.40 5.53 -27.46
C SER A 460 -10.41 5.14 -28.95
N SER A 461 -9.64 5.86 -29.73
CA SER A 461 -9.44 5.52 -31.14
C SER A 461 -8.43 4.39 -31.31
N LYS A 462 -8.76 3.39 -32.10
CA LYS A 462 -7.94 2.22 -32.29
C LYS A 462 -6.54 2.55 -32.85
N GLY A 463 -5.50 2.09 -32.17
CA GLY A 463 -4.10 2.23 -32.58
C GLY A 463 -3.56 3.66 -32.54
N SER A 464 -4.29 4.62 -31.98
CA SER A 464 -3.80 6.00 -31.87
C SER A 464 -2.74 6.14 -30.78
N ASP A 465 -1.59 6.67 -31.15
CA ASP A 465 -0.54 7.05 -30.18
C ASP A 465 -0.76 8.45 -29.56
N ASP A 466 -1.72 9.21 -30.06
CA ASP A 466 -1.97 10.58 -29.64
C ASP A 466 -3.11 10.72 -28.62
N ASN A 467 -3.89 9.65 -28.36
CA ASN A 467 -4.98 9.74 -27.41
C ASN A 467 -4.47 10.00 -26.00
N ILE A 468 -5.00 11.04 -25.38
CA ILE A 468 -4.75 11.38 -23.97
C ILE A 468 -6.07 11.49 -23.22
N LEU A 469 -6.15 10.87 -22.07
CA LEU A 469 -7.22 11.04 -21.10
C LEU A 469 -6.59 11.38 -19.75
N ASN A 470 -6.77 12.61 -19.27
CA ASN A 470 -6.11 13.10 -18.06
C ASN A 470 -7.11 13.72 -17.08
N GLY A 471 -7.00 13.39 -15.79
CA GLY A 471 -7.68 14.08 -14.69
C GLY A 471 -9.21 14.05 -14.73
N ILE A 472 -9.79 12.99 -15.27
CA ILE A 472 -11.25 12.84 -15.46
C ILE A 472 -11.74 11.61 -14.71
N GLY A 473 -12.83 11.77 -13.96
CA GLY A 473 -13.57 10.68 -13.35
C GLY A 473 -14.62 10.09 -14.31
N ILE A 474 -14.85 8.80 -14.21
CA ILE A 474 -15.90 8.10 -14.96
C ILE A 474 -16.80 7.40 -13.94
N SER A 475 -18.08 7.74 -13.91
CA SER A 475 -19.09 7.10 -13.06
C SER A 475 -20.09 6.35 -13.94
N THR A 476 -20.15 5.05 -13.77
CA THR A 476 -21.01 4.16 -14.55
C THR A 476 -22.45 4.06 -14.01
N GLY A 477 -22.75 4.77 -12.93
CA GLY A 477 -24.08 4.76 -12.32
C GLY A 477 -24.49 3.40 -11.76
N ALA A 478 -25.76 3.26 -11.44
CA ALA A 478 -26.36 2.00 -10.99
C ALA A 478 -27.25 1.38 -12.07
N PHE A 479 -27.42 0.06 -12.03
CA PHE A 479 -28.29 -0.72 -12.92
C PHE A 479 -27.97 -0.59 -14.42
N ASN A 480 -26.75 -0.22 -14.75
CA ASN A 480 -26.22 -0.17 -16.09
C ASN A 480 -25.42 -1.45 -16.38
N TYR A 481 -26.08 -2.58 -16.47
CA TYR A 481 -25.49 -3.93 -16.51
C TYR A 481 -24.52 -4.14 -17.67
N ARG A 482 -24.65 -3.36 -18.74
CA ARG A 482 -23.76 -3.43 -19.92
C ARG A 482 -22.61 -2.43 -19.86
N ALA A 483 -22.54 -1.58 -18.83
CA ALA A 483 -21.55 -0.54 -18.77
C ALA A 483 -20.12 -1.07 -18.64
N VAL A 484 -19.24 -0.42 -19.39
CA VAL A 484 -17.78 -0.40 -19.22
C VAL A 484 -17.41 1.06 -19.02
N GLY A 485 -16.56 1.36 -18.04
CA GLY A 485 -16.17 2.75 -17.80
C GLY A 485 -15.37 3.29 -18.99
N LEU A 486 -14.23 2.68 -19.28
CA LEU A 486 -13.34 3.07 -20.38
C LEU A 486 -12.96 1.85 -21.21
N LYS A 487 -13.20 1.89 -22.52
CA LYS A 487 -12.61 0.95 -23.49
C LYS A 487 -11.41 1.60 -24.15
N TRP A 488 -10.23 1.00 -23.99
CA TRP A 488 -8.97 1.52 -24.51
C TRP A 488 -8.40 0.63 -25.57
N THR A 489 -8.31 1.15 -26.78
CA THR A 489 -7.80 0.46 -27.99
C THR A 489 -6.66 1.24 -28.65
N ALA A 490 -6.18 2.30 -27.98
CA ALA A 490 -5.16 3.20 -28.49
C ALA A 490 -3.76 2.56 -28.43
N GLY A 491 -2.81 3.12 -29.14
CA GLY A 491 -1.46 2.59 -29.36
C GLY A 491 -0.51 2.84 -28.18
N SER A 492 0.75 2.45 -28.36
CA SER A 492 1.79 2.48 -27.32
C SER A 492 2.19 3.89 -26.85
N GLY A 493 2.00 4.92 -27.67
CA GLY A 493 2.24 6.31 -27.32
C GLY A 493 1.10 6.99 -26.56
N SER A 494 -0.05 6.33 -26.44
CA SER A 494 -1.24 6.90 -25.78
C SER A 494 -1.08 6.98 -24.27
N TYR A 495 -1.85 7.89 -23.64
CA TYR A 495 -1.68 8.17 -22.21
C TYR A 495 -3.01 8.32 -21.47
N VAL A 496 -3.15 7.56 -20.38
CA VAL A 496 -4.25 7.65 -19.43
C VAL A 496 -3.67 7.99 -18.06
N ASN A 497 -3.99 9.19 -17.55
CA ASN A 497 -3.40 9.70 -16.32
C ASN A 497 -4.44 10.29 -15.39
N ASP A 498 -4.33 10.00 -14.08
CA ASP A 498 -5.22 10.53 -13.04
C ASP A 498 -6.72 10.28 -13.37
N VAL A 499 -7.02 9.05 -13.83
CA VAL A 499 -8.39 8.63 -14.15
C VAL A 499 -8.94 7.75 -13.03
N LYS A 500 -10.12 8.12 -12.54
CA LYS A 500 -10.79 7.42 -11.44
C LYS A 500 -12.14 6.90 -11.90
N PHE A 501 -12.39 5.63 -11.63
CA PHE A 501 -13.71 5.03 -11.84
C PHE A 501 -14.50 5.17 -10.55
N ILE A 502 -15.47 6.08 -10.58
CA ILE A 502 -16.16 6.56 -9.39
C ILE A 502 -17.36 5.67 -9.07
N GLY A 503 -17.38 5.18 -7.86
CA GLY A 503 -18.48 4.39 -7.30
C GLY A 503 -18.17 4.01 -5.85
N GLY A 504 -19.16 3.81 -5.03
CA GLY A 504 -19.05 3.32 -3.64
C GLY A 504 -17.93 3.92 -2.81
N HIS A 505 -16.89 3.15 -2.62
CA HIS A 505 -15.71 3.53 -1.86
C HIS A 505 -15.02 4.77 -2.45
N GLY A 506 -14.67 5.72 -1.59
CA GLY A 506 -14.03 6.96 -2.04
C GLY A 506 -14.94 7.97 -2.71
N SER A 507 -16.23 7.71 -2.80
CA SER A 507 -17.21 8.66 -3.33
C SER A 507 -17.46 9.84 -2.37
N MET A 508 -17.65 11.02 -2.91
CA MET A 508 -17.91 12.25 -2.16
C MET A 508 -19.17 12.96 -2.69
N TRP A 509 -19.84 13.65 -1.79
CA TRP A 509 -21.02 14.41 -2.14
C TRP A 509 -20.66 15.80 -2.67
N LYS A 510 -21.30 16.22 -3.75
CA LYS A 510 -21.25 17.62 -4.17
C LYS A 510 -22.15 18.44 -3.27
N PRO A 511 -21.65 19.53 -2.65
CA PRO A 511 -22.49 20.35 -1.79
C PRO A 511 -23.64 20.97 -2.53
N VAL A 512 -24.84 20.94 -1.93
CA VAL A 512 -25.99 21.71 -2.42
C VAL A 512 -25.90 23.11 -1.81
N PRO A 513 -26.07 24.19 -2.60
CA PRO A 513 -26.03 25.53 -2.06
C PRO A 513 -26.99 25.72 -0.88
N GLY A 514 -26.46 26.25 0.23
CA GLY A 514 -27.20 26.43 1.49
C GLY A 514 -27.32 25.23 2.39
N GLN A 515 -26.83 24.07 2.00
CA GLN A 515 -26.74 22.88 2.85
C GLN A 515 -25.31 22.66 3.34
N LYS A 516 -25.15 22.13 4.54
CA LYS A 516 -23.83 21.67 4.99
C LYS A 516 -23.40 20.51 4.10
N SER A 517 -22.15 20.51 3.65
CA SER A 517 -21.57 19.36 2.98
C SER A 517 -21.76 18.12 3.84
N PRO A 518 -22.34 17.05 3.29
CA PRO A 518 -22.36 15.79 3.99
C PRO A 518 -20.93 15.35 4.26
N ARG A 519 -20.74 14.69 5.39
CA ARG A 519 -19.47 14.05 5.66
C ARG A 519 -19.21 12.99 4.60
N TRP A 520 -17.94 12.68 4.40
CA TRP A 520 -17.48 11.51 3.69
C TRP A 520 -18.34 10.28 4.06
N SER A 521 -18.93 9.64 3.09
CA SER A 521 -19.80 8.50 3.30
C SER A 521 -19.21 7.29 2.59
N TRP A 522 -18.63 6.39 3.33
CA TRP A 522 -18.17 5.11 2.83
C TRP A 522 -19.35 4.29 2.30
N GLY A 523 -19.23 3.79 1.11
CA GLY A 523 -20.21 2.86 0.54
C GLY A 523 -21.46 3.49 -0.06
N SER A 524 -21.55 4.81 -0.16
CA SER A 524 -22.61 5.44 -0.93
C SER A 524 -22.14 5.83 -2.32
N ARG A 525 -22.95 5.59 -3.32
CA ARG A 525 -22.73 6.10 -4.66
C ARG A 525 -23.30 7.51 -4.77
N GLU A 526 -22.62 8.41 -5.47
CA GLU A 526 -23.16 9.72 -5.73
C GLU A 526 -24.35 9.70 -6.66
N VAL A 527 -24.44 8.70 -7.49
CA VAL A 527 -25.57 8.50 -8.40
C VAL A 527 -26.78 7.98 -7.68
N SER A 528 -26.63 7.33 -6.54
CA SER A 528 -27.75 7.08 -5.66
C SER A 528 -28.07 8.36 -4.89
N THR A 529 -29.32 8.58 -4.61
CA THR A 529 -29.70 9.68 -3.71
C THR A 529 -29.12 9.43 -2.32
N PRO A 530 -28.87 10.47 -1.51
CA PRO A 530 -28.45 10.30 -0.12
C PRO A 530 -29.28 9.29 0.67
N ASP A 531 -30.53 9.17 0.30
CA ASP A 531 -31.54 8.34 0.97
C ASP A 531 -31.51 6.88 0.51
N LYS A 532 -30.75 6.55 -0.51
CA LYS A 532 -30.64 5.17 -1.05
C LYS A 532 -29.22 4.86 -1.49
N PRO A 533 -28.30 4.67 -0.55
CA PRO A 533 -26.98 4.16 -0.86
C PRO A 533 -27.10 2.77 -1.51
N VAL A 534 -26.33 2.53 -2.55
CA VAL A 534 -26.41 1.27 -3.31
C VAL A 534 -26.18 0.04 -2.43
N ARG A 535 -25.32 0.15 -1.44
CA ARG A 535 -25.11 -0.95 -0.48
C ARG A 535 -26.31 -1.29 0.38
N GLU A 536 -27.25 -0.36 0.56
CA GLU A 536 -28.48 -0.61 1.30
C GLU A 536 -29.57 -1.28 0.47
N GLN A 537 -29.37 -1.41 -0.84
CA GLN A 537 -30.32 -2.08 -1.73
C GLN A 537 -30.26 -3.62 -1.67
N GLY A 538 -29.44 -4.16 -0.79
CA GLY A 538 -29.29 -5.58 -0.60
C GLY A 538 -28.01 -6.13 -1.20
N MET A 539 -27.33 -6.98 -0.45
CA MET A 539 -26.05 -7.57 -0.86
C MET A 539 -26.19 -8.44 -2.12
N ASP A 540 -27.33 -9.02 -2.32
CA ASP A 540 -27.63 -9.85 -3.49
C ASP A 540 -27.60 -9.07 -4.81
N GLN A 541 -27.71 -7.76 -4.75
CA GLN A 541 -27.73 -6.89 -5.94
C GLN A 541 -26.35 -6.34 -6.30
N ALA A 542 -25.35 -6.58 -5.47
CA ALA A 542 -23.98 -6.12 -5.71
C ALA A 542 -23.20 -7.01 -6.68
N TRP A 543 -23.73 -8.22 -6.98
CA TRP A 543 -23.04 -9.20 -7.79
C TRP A 543 -23.27 -8.97 -9.29
N ASP A 544 -22.16 -8.92 -10.03
CA ASP A 544 -22.15 -8.85 -11.51
C ASP A 544 -23.10 -7.78 -12.09
N THR A 545 -23.10 -6.61 -11.49
CA THR A 545 -24.02 -5.53 -11.95
C THR A 545 -23.52 -4.75 -13.14
N GLN A 546 -22.23 -4.88 -13.49
CA GLN A 546 -21.59 -4.20 -14.62
C GLN A 546 -20.49 -5.07 -15.20
N TYR A 547 -20.03 -4.74 -16.42
CA TYR A 547 -18.91 -5.45 -17.01
C TYR A 547 -17.57 -5.06 -16.37
N TRP A 548 -16.92 -3.99 -16.83
CA TRP A 548 -15.54 -3.67 -16.42
C TRP A 548 -15.36 -2.17 -16.19
N SER A 549 -14.46 -1.81 -15.29
CA SER A 549 -14.13 -0.40 -15.12
C SER A 549 -13.20 0.07 -16.24
N LEU A 550 -12.03 -0.55 -16.38
CA LEU A 550 -11.08 -0.28 -17.47
C LEU A 550 -10.87 -1.54 -18.31
N TRP A 551 -11.17 -1.43 -19.60
CA TRP A 551 -11.00 -2.50 -20.57
C TRP A 551 -10.02 -2.12 -21.67
N VAL A 552 -8.84 -2.75 -21.69
CA VAL A 552 -7.85 -2.61 -22.75
C VAL A 552 -7.97 -3.81 -23.70
N THR A 553 -8.26 -3.56 -24.98
CA THR A 553 -8.56 -4.63 -25.93
C THR A 553 -8.24 -4.20 -27.38
N ASP A 554 -8.46 -5.12 -28.32
CA ASP A 554 -8.32 -4.86 -29.77
C ASP A 554 -6.92 -4.31 -30.17
N GLY A 555 -5.87 -4.76 -29.49
CA GLY A 555 -4.51 -4.28 -29.70
C GLY A 555 -4.18 -2.98 -28.97
N GLY A 556 -4.97 -2.61 -27.96
CA GLY A 556 -4.70 -1.46 -27.12
C GLY A 556 -3.45 -1.61 -26.25
N GLY A 557 -2.79 -0.51 -25.96
CA GLY A 557 -1.61 -0.41 -25.12
C GLY A 557 -1.44 1.02 -24.59
N GLY A 558 -0.20 1.45 -24.35
CA GLY A 558 0.10 2.81 -23.90
C GLY A 558 0.49 2.91 -22.45
N ILE A 559 0.45 4.12 -21.93
CA ILE A 559 0.86 4.45 -20.57
C ILE A 559 -0.36 4.73 -19.72
N PHE A 560 -0.45 4.02 -18.60
CA PHE A 560 -1.51 4.17 -17.60
C PHE A 560 -0.87 4.59 -16.27
N LYS A 561 -1.22 5.77 -15.76
CA LYS A 561 -0.65 6.29 -14.53
C LYS A 561 -1.76 6.80 -13.60
N ASP A 562 -1.63 6.52 -12.33
CA ASP A 562 -2.58 6.95 -11.30
C ASP A 562 -4.05 6.59 -11.63
N ILE A 563 -4.28 5.29 -11.84
CA ILE A 563 -5.62 4.76 -12.13
C ILE A 563 -6.21 4.15 -10.86
N TRP A 564 -7.44 4.51 -10.57
CA TRP A 564 -8.18 3.90 -9.45
C TRP A 564 -9.58 3.45 -9.87
N THR A 565 -9.91 2.27 -9.41
CA THR A 565 -11.27 1.75 -9.49
C THR A 565 -11.61 1.06 -8.19
N ALA A 566 -12.67 1.49 -7.52
CA ALA A 566 -13.10 0.99 -6.24
C ALA A 566 -14.63 0.91 -6.15
N ASN A 567 -15.15 -0.24 -5.74
CA ASN A 567 -16.58 -0.46 -5.49
C ASN A 567 -17.50 -0.03 -6.66
N THR A 568 -17.08 -0.21 -7.87
CA THR A 568 -17.90 0.13 -9.05
C THR A 568 -18.95 -0.94 -9.35
N TYR A 569 -18.97 -2.02 -8.59
CA TYR A 569 -19.77 -3.24 -8.82
C TYR A 569 -19.54 -3.86 -10.20
N ALA A 570 -18.39 -3.61 -10.77
CA ALA A 570 -17.95 -4.27 -11.99
C ALA A 570 -17.45 -5.69 -11.70
N THR A 571 -17.58 -6.57 -12.67
CA THR A 571 -17.03 -7.93 -12.57
C THR A 571 -15.52 -7.90 -12.48
N ASN A 572 -14.88 -6.99 -13.23
CA ASN A 572 -13.43 -6.78 -13.20
C ASN A 572 -13.13 -5.28 -13.07
N GLY A 573 -12.14 -4.94 -12.27
CA GLY A 573 -11.63 -3.58 -12.20
C GLY A 573 -10.80 -3.22 -13.42
N PHE A 574 -9.72 -3.97 -13.63
CA PHE A 574 -8.87 -3.85 -14.81
C PHE A 574 -8.90 -5.13 -15.64
N TYR A 575 -9.21 -5.03 -16.92
CA TYR A 575 -9.17 -6.13 -17.85
C TYR A 575 -8.40 -5.76 -19.12
N ALA A 576 -7.26 -6.39 -19.34
CA ALA A 576 -6.49 -6.30 -20.59
C ALA A 576 -6.58 -7.61 -21.36
N GLU A 577 -6.90 -7.55 -22.66
CA GLU A 577 -6.96 -8.75 -23.48
C GLU A 577 -6.52 -8.52 -24.93
N ASN A 578 -6.02 -9.63 -25.53
CA ASN A 578 -5.74 -9.75 -26.96
C ASN A 578 -4.89 -8.59 -27.49
N THR A 579 -3.78 -8.32 -26.81
CA THR A 579 -2.84 -7.27 -27.22
C THR A 579 -1.38 -7.66 -27.01
N SER A 580 -0.55 -7.27 -27.96
CA SER A 580 0.90 -7.30 -27.87
C SER A 580 1.53 -5.89 -27.99
N THR A 581 0.68 -4.87 -28.08
CA THR A 581 1.12 -3.48 -28.03
C THR A 581 1.71 -3.17 -26.67
N GLU A 582 2.85 -2.50 -26.65
CA GLU A 582 3.55 -2.16 -25.43
C GLU A 582 2.62 -1.41 -24.46
N GLY A 583 2.57 -1.88 -23.21
CA GLY A 583 1.81 -1.27 -22.12
C GLY A 583 2.69 -1.01 -20.92
N ARG A 584 2.50 0.13 -20.26
CA ARG A 584 3.19 0.50 -19.02
C ARG A 584 2.19 1.04 -18.00
N ILE A 585 2.22 0.47 -16.82
CA ILE A 585 1.39 0.91 -15.70
C ILE A 585 2.29 1.51 -14.63
N TYR A 586 2.01 2.77 -14.26
CA TYR A 586 2.65 3.47 -13.15
C TYR A 586 1.60 3.83 -12.10
N ALA A 587 1.56 3.10 -11.00
CA ALA A 587 0.56 3.19 -9.96
C ALA A 587 -0.89 2.94 -10.43
N MET A 588 -1.39 1.80 -10.05
CA MET A 588 -2.79 1.43 -10.30
C MET A 588 -3.34 0.71 -9.07
N SER A 589 -4.43 1.21 -8.50
CA SER A 589 -5.18 0.56 -7.42
C SER A 589 -6.51 0.06 -7.95
N ILE A 590 -6.73 -1.24 -7.79
CA ILE A 590 -7.93 -1.93 -8.23
C ILE A 590 -8.55 -2.60 -7.02
N GLU A 591 -9.76 -2.17 -6.65
CA GLU A 591 -10.33 -2.47 -5.35
C GLU A 591 -11.81 -2.86 -5.43
N HIS A 592 -12.18 -3.91 -4.70
CA HIS A 592 -13.55 -4.28 -4.37
C HIS A 592 -14.40 -4.65 -5.60
N HIS A 593 -13.86 -5.46 -6.49
CA HIS A 593 -14.61 -6.00 -7.63
C HIS A 593 -15.14 -7.39 -7.36
N VAL A 594 -16.09 -7.83 -8.19
CA VAL A 594 -16.87 -9.01 -7.87
C VAL A 594 -16.13 -10.32 -8.19
N ARG A 595 -15.40 -10.39 -9.33
CA ARG A 595 -14.73 -11.61 -9.77
C ARG A 595 -13.23 -11.51 -9.87
N ASN A 596 -12.74 -10.46 -10.48
CA ASN A 596 -11.31 -10.22 -10.61
C ASN A 596 -11.03 -8.74 -10.32
N GLU A 597 -10.02 -8.48 -9.50
CA GLU A 597 -9.48 -7.13 -9.48
C GLU A 597 -8.76 -6.87 -10.80
N VAL A 598 -7.79 -7.70 -11.13
CA VAL A 598 -6.94 -7.55 -12.32
C VAL A 598 -6.99 -8.82 -13.16
N ARG A 599 -7.23 -8.66 -14.45
CA ARG A 599 -7.22 -9.77 -15.40
C ARG A 599 -6.43 -9.43 -16.66
N PHE A 600 -5.52 -10.32 -17.02
CA PHE A 600 -4.81 -10.30 -18.30
C PHE A 600 -5.15 -11.58 -19.09
N ARG A 601 -5.45 -11.43 -20.39
CA ARG A 601 -5.73 -12.54 -21.27
C ARG A 601 -5.10 -12.33 -22.64
N ASN A 602 -4.20 -13.23 -23.04
CA ASN A 602 -3.45 -13.10 -24.31
C ASN A 602 -2.76 -11.73 -24.43
N VAL A 603 -2.08 -11.30 -23.38
CA VAL A 603 -1.35 -10.03 -23.32
C VAL A 603 0.14 -10.30 -23.32
N SER A 604 0.91 -9.48 -24.03
CA SER A 604 2.36 -9.54 -24.00
C SER A 604 3.02 -8.17 -24.10
N ASN A 605 4.29 -8.10 -23.68
CA ASN A 605 5.13 -6.91 -23.78
C ASN A 605 4.68 -5.76 -22.86
N TRP A 606 4.35 -6.09 -21.62
CA TRP A 606 3.90 -5.10 -20.62
C TRP A 606 4.85 -5.00 -19.42
N LYS A 607 4.96 -3.79 -18.86
CA LYS A 607 5.62 -3.52 -17.59
C LYS A 607 4.61 -2.89 -16.63
N VAL A 608 4.47 -3.49 -15.47
CA VAL A 608 3.49 -3.10 -14.45
C VAL A 608 4.24 -2.72 -13.19
N TYR A 609 4.27 -1.42 -12.89
CA TYR A 609 4.93 -0.89 -11.71
C TYR A 609 3.87 -0.43 -10.70
N CYS A 610 4.06 -0.80 -9.42
CA CYS A 610 3.24 -0.30 -8.34
C CYS A 610 1.74 -0.57 -8.53
N MET A 611 1.39 -1.83 -8.79
CA MET A 611 -0.01 -2.26 -8.85
C MET A 611 -0.46 -2.77 -7.49
N GLN A 612 -1.65 -2.38 -7.08
CA GLN A 612 -2.33 -2.87 -5.89
C GLN A 612 -3.64 -3.54 -6.26
N THR A 613 -3.98 -4.62 -5.55
CA THR A 613 -5.34 -5.16 -5.45
C THR A 613 -5.81 -5.08 -4.00
N GLU A 614 -7.12 -4.91 -3.80
CA GLU A 614 -7.70 -4.91 -2.46
C GLU A 614 -9.08 -5.59 -2.44
N GLU A 615 -9.21 -6.66 -1.69
CA GLU A 615 -10.47 -7.39 -1.54
C GLU A 615 -11.12 -7.10 -0.18
N GLU A 616 -12.42 -6.80 -0.20
CA GLU A 616 -13.27 -6.57 0.97
C GLU A 616 -14.28 -7.71 1.20
N THR A 617 -14.92 -7.70 2.36
CA THR A 617 -15.79 -8.80 2.82
C THR A 617 -17.10 -8.96 2.09
N VAL A 618 -17.64 -7.92 1.49
CA VAL A 618 -18.99 -7.92 0.92
C VAL A 618 -18.95 -8.32 -0.55
N GLU A 619 -18.42 -7.45 -1.38
CA GLU A 619 -18.46 -7.59 -2.84
C GLU A 619 -17.30 -8.38 -3.41
N SER A 620 -16.17 -8.44 -2.74
CA SER A 620 -14.93 -9.01 -3.30
C SER A 620 -14.27 -10.09 -2.46
N SER A 621 -14.97 -10.66 -1.50
CA SER A 621 -14.43 -11.74 -0.67
C SER A 621 -13.99 -12.98 -1.46
N GLU A 622 -14.63 -13.24 -2.58
CA GLU A 622 -14.33 -14.36 -3.50
C GLU A 622 -13.66 -13.87 -4.81
N CYS A 623 -13.21 -12.62 -4.84
CA CYS A 623 -12.54 -12.03 -5.99
C CYS A 623 -11.11 -12.59 -6.12
N GLN A 624 -10.72 -12.92 -7.36
CA GLN A 624 -9.33 -13.27 -7.70
C GLN A 624 -8.50 -12.00 -7.84
N PRO A 625 -7.46 -11.80 -7.02
CA PRO A 625 -6.65 -10.58 -7.10
C PRO A 625 -6.03 -10.39 -8.48
N VAL A 626 -5.24 -11.34 -8.96
CA VAL A 626 -4.63 -11.28 -10.30
C VAL A 626 -4.87 -12.59 -11.05
N GLU A 627 -5.43 -12.51 -12.25
CA GLU A 627 -5.58 -13.65 -13.17
C GLU A 627 -4.88 -13.38 -14.49
N MET A 628 -4.06 -14.32 -14.93
CA MET A 628 -3.32 -14.25 -16.19
C MET A 628 -3.56 -15.51 -17.02
N ASP A 629 -3.94 -15.34 -18.28
CA ASP A 629 -4.30 -16.43 -19.18
C ASP A 629 -3.63 -16.22 -20.55
N GLY A 630 -2.74 -17.13 -20.96
CA GLY A 630 -2.01 -17.06 -22.22
C GLY A 630 -1.07 -15.85 -22.35
N CYS A 631 -0.56 -15.32 -21.25
CA CYS A 631 0.26 -14.12 -21.24
C CYS A 631 1.75 -14.41 -21.41
N ARG A 632 2.49 -13.45 -21.99
CA ARG A 632 3.93 -13.56 -22.23
C ARG A 632 4.66 -12.24 -22.03
N ASP A 633 5.91 -12.33 -21.58
CA ASP A 633 6.82 -11.19 -21.50
C ASP A 633 6.21 -9.99 -20.75
N ILE A 634 5.78 -10.26 -19.51
CA ILE A 634 5.22 -9.25 -18.61
C ILE A 634 6.06 -9.20 -17.33
N THR A 635 6.49 -8.00 -16.96
CA THR A 635 7.18 -7.74 -15.70
C THR A 635 6.25 -7.01 -14.73
N PHE A 636 6.09 -7.54 -13.52
CA PHE A 636 5.48 -6.85 -12.41
C PHE A 636 6.57 -6.41 -11.42
N ALA A 637 6.54 -5.16 -11.03
CA ALA A 637 7.43 -4.62 -10.02
C ALA A 637 6.63 -3.95 -8.91
N ASN A 638 6.90 -4.31 -7.66
CA ASN A 638 6.12 -3.89 -6.50
C ASN A 638 4.62 -4.20 -6.68
N LEU A 639 4.28 -5.46 -6.85
CA LEU A 639 2.89 -5.93 -6.87
C LEU A 639 2.41 -6.16 -5.44
N TYR A 640 1.40 -5.41 -5.02
CA TYR A 640 0.80 -5.47 -3.70
C TYR A 640 -0.60 -6.05 -3.78
N MET A 641 -0.82 -7.19 -3.16
CA MET A 641 -2.11 -7.86 -3.10
C MET A 641 -2.59 -7.88 -1.66
N PHE A 642 -3.62 -7.09 -1.38
CA PHE A 642 -4.08 -6.82 -0.03
C PHE A 642 -5.49 -7.35 0.18
N ARG A 643 -5.68 -8.10 1.26
CA ARG A 643 -7.02 -8.50 1.71
C ARG A 643 -7.33 -7.81 3.03
N VAL A 644 -8.43 -7.06 3.08
CA VAL A 644 -8.74 -6.24 4.25
C VAL A 644 -9.07 -7.04 5.50
N ILE A 645 -9.07 -6.36 6.63
CA ILE A 645 -9.19 -6.89 7.99
C ILE A 645 -10.28 -7.94 8.19
N ARG A 646 -11.43 -7.77 7.53
CA ARG A 646 -12.61 -8.59 7.79
C ARG A 646 -12.68 -9.86 6.99
N VAL A 647 -11.84 -9.99 6.00
CA VAL A 647 -11.75 -11.23 5.22
C VAL A 647 -11.00 -12.24 6.08
N VAL A 648 -11.75 -13.05 6.78
CA VAL A 648 -11.21 -14.02 7.76
C VAL A 648 -10.95 -15.40 7.17
N ARG A 649 -11.20 -15.59 5.90
CA ARG A 649 -10.95 -16.83 5.17
C ARG A 649 -9.88 -16.60 4.11
N PRO A 650 -8.80 -17.39 4.10
CA PRO A 650 -7.82 -17.32 3.03
C PRO A 650 -8.47 -17.62 1.69
N TYR A 651 -8.05 -16.90 0.67
CA TYR A 651 -8.37 -17.24 -0.71
C TYR A 651 -7.32 -18.23 -1.24
N HIS A 652 -7.65 -18.99 -2.27
CA HIS A 652 -6.74 -20.03 -2.74
C HIS A 652 -5.38 -19.47 -3.18
N SER A 653 -5.37 -18.46 -4.05
CA SER A 653 -4.12 -17.90 -4.59
C SER A 653 -4.25 -16.42 -4.91
N ALA A 654 -3.19 -15.66 -4.69
CA ALA A 654 -3.16 -14.25 -5.05
C ALA A 654 -3.02 -14.06 -6.56
N VAL A 655 -2.13 -14.80 -7.19
CA VAL A 655 -1.96 -14.81 -8.65
C VAL A 655 -2.33 -16.18 -9.19
N ARG A 656 -3.19 -16.21 -10.21
CA ARG A 656 -3.54 -17.43 -10.95
C ARG A 656 -3.02 -17.33 -12.38
N LEU A 657 -2.25 -18.31 -12.78
CA LEU A 657 -1.65 -18.40 -14.11
C LEU A 657 -2.27 -19.56 -14.91
N ARG A 658 -2.44 -19.36 -16.21
CA ARG A 658 -2.79 -20.41 -17.19
C ARG A 658 -2.05 -20.17 -18.48
N GLY A 659 -1.15 -21.10 -18.87
CA GLY A 659 -0.42 -21.03 -20.15
C GLY A 659 0.44 -19.78 -20.32
N CYS A 660 1.02 -19.27 -19.23
CA CYS A 660 1.87 -18.09 -19.23
C CYS A 660 3.35 -18.45 -19.34
N SER A 661 4.15 -17.55 -19.91
CA SER A 661 5.61 -17.69 -20.03
C SER A 661 6.30 -16.32 -20.05
N GLY A 662 7.58 -16.27 -19.63
CA GLY A 662 8.32 -15.01 -19.60
C GLY A 662 7.72 -13.98 -18.65
N ILE A 663 7.08 -14.43 -17.57
CA ILE A 663 6.55 -13.51 -16.57
C ILE A 663 7.58 -13.37 -15.45
N GLU A 664 7.90 -12.14 -15.10
CA GLU A 664 8.79 -11.83 -13.99
C GLU A 664 8.03 -11.03 -12.92
N PHE A 665 8.04 -11.55 -11.71
CA PHE A 665 7.51 -10.85 -10.54
C PHE A 665 8.66 -10.37 -9.67
N LEU A 666 8.71 -9.06 -9.43
CA LEU A 666 9.73 -8.38 -8.63
C LEU A 666 9.08 -7.71 -7.43
N ASN A 667 9.63 -7.94 -6.23
CA ASN A 667 9.17 -7.32 -4.99
C ASN A 667 7.67 -7.51 -4.73
N VAL A 668 7.22 -8.75 -4.69
CA VAL A 668 5.81 -9.08 -4.41
C VAL A 668 5.52 -8.96 -2.93
N HIS A 669 4.38 -8.36 -2.63
CA HIS A 669 3.83 -8.24 -1.29
C HIS A 669 2.39 -8.72 -1.28
N ASN A 670 2.15 -9.87 -0.65
CA ASN A 670 0.81 -10.43 -0.51
C ASN A 670 0.45 -10.53 0.96
N TYR A 671 -0.42 -9.65 1.44
CA TYR A 671 -0.66 -9.54 2.86
C TYR A 671 -2.12 -9.20 3.21
N ALA A 672 -2.45 -9.37 4.47
CA ALA A 672 -3.67 -8.89 5.07
C ALA A 672 -3.37 -8.22 6.42
N GLN A 673 -4.27 -7.40 6.88
CA GLN A 673 -4.20 -6.86 8.24
C GLN A 673 -4.45 -7.94 9.31
N THR A 674 -4.89 -9.10 8.90
CA THR A 674 -5.00 -10.31 9.72
C THR A 674 -4.03 -11.36 9.20
N LYS A 675 -3.85 -12.45 9.91
CA LYS A 675 -3.08 -13.60 9.42
C LYS A 675 -3.73 -14.34 8.23
N TYR A 676 -4.94 -14.00 7.89
CA TYR A 676 -5.68 -14.63 6.82
C TYR A 676 -5.54 -13.84 5.54
N THR A 677 -4.78 -14.37 4.60
CA THR A 677 -4.63 -13.81 3.27
C THR A 677 -4.92 -14.89 2.22
N THR A 678 -4.00 -15.25 1.37
CA THR A 678 -4.13 -16.36 0.43
C THR A 678 -3.36 -17.58 0.91
N ASP A 679 -3.75 -18.79 0.50
CA ASP A 679 -2.98 -19.99 0.83
C ASP A 679 -1.68 -20.06 0.02
N ILE A 680 -1.72 -19.59 -1.21
CA ILE A 680 -0.63 -19.66 -2.19
C ILE A 680 -0.44 -18.28 -2.80
N ALA A 681 0.78 -17.81 -2.95
CA ALA A 681 1.03 -16.55 -3.62
C ALA A 681 0.78 -16.67 -5.13
N VAL A 682 1.40 -17.64 -5.79
CA VAL A 682 1.24 -17.86 -7.24
C VAL A 682 0.86 -19.31 -7.53
N PHE A 683 -0.15 -19.52 -8.35
CA PHE A 683 -0.64 -20.83 -8.74
C PHE A 683 -0.71 -20.97 -10.27
N ASP A 684 0.09 -21.88 -10.83
CA ASP A 684 -0.09 -22.32 -12.22
C ASP A 684 -1.13 -23.41 -12.27
N GLN A 685 -2.34 -23.04 -12.69
CA GLN A 685 -3.50 -23.92 -12.69
C GLN A 685 -3.37 -25.09 -13.67
N ASN A 686 -2.72 -24.88 -14.83
CA ASN A 686 -2.58 -25.93 -15.84
C ASN A 686 -1.62 -27.04 -15.39
N LYS A 687 -0.59 -26.65 -14.63
CA LYS A 687 0.48 -27.56 -14.18
C LYS A 687 0.26 -28.05 -12.76
N GLY A 688 -0.61 -27.37 -11.99
CA GLY A 688 -0.81 -27.64 -10.58
C GLY A 688 0.41 -27.29 -9.72
N ILE A 689 1.19 -26.27 -10.14
CA ILE A 689 2.38 -25.81 -9.42
C ILE A 689 2.01 -24.67 -8.49
N GLU A 690 2.50 -24.74 -7.26
CA GLU A 690 2.22 -23.80 -6.17
C GLU A 690 3.49 -23.09 -5.72
N VAL A 691 3.44 -21.76 -5.60
CA VAL A 691 4.46 -20.94 -4.96
C VAL A 691 3.85 -20.35 -3.70
N ARG A 692 4.30 -20.81 -2.55
CA ARG A 692 3.70 -20.50 -1.24
C ARG A 692 4.18 -19.20 -0.60
N PRO A 693 5.47 -18.78 -0.71
CA PRO A 693 5.94 -17.56 -0.07
C PRO A 693 5.07 -16.35 -0.46
N TRP A 694 4.56 -15.64 0.55
CA TRP A 694 3.74 -14.44 0.31
C TRP A 694 4.57 -13.24 -0.10
N GLU A 695 5.83 -13.26 0.30
CA GLU A 695 6.79 -12.19 0.09
C GLU A 695 8.01 -12.76 -0.62
N PHE A 696 8.41 -12.13 -1.69
CA PHE A 696 9.66 -12.48 -2.38
C PHE A 696 10.16 -11.32 -3.24
N SER A 697 11.47 -11.28 -3.45
CA SER A 697 12.10 -10.26 -4.28
C SER A 697 12.05 -10.59 -5.77
N ARG A 698 12.06 -11.89 -6.14
CA ARG A 698 12.03 -12.29 -7.54
C ARG A 698 11.47 -13.69 -7.75
N LEU A 699 10.60 -13.81 -8.75
CA LEU A 699 10.09 -15.08 -9.29
C LEU A 699 10.01 -14.99 -10.80
N VAL A 700 10.50 -16.02 -11.50
CA VAL A 700 10.42 -16.13 -12.96
C VAL A 700 9.50 -17.28 -13.35
N VAL A 701 8.56 -17.02 -14.26
CA VAL A 701 7.69 -18.02 -14.89
C VAL A 701 8.21 -18.28 -16.31
N LYS A 702 8.89 -19.41 -16.51
CA LYS A 702 9.49 -19.75 -17.81
C LYS A 702 8.47 -20.30 -18.81
N GLY A 703 7.45 -20.99 -18.31
CA GLY A 703 6.38 -21.58 -19.12
C GLY A 703 6.57 -23.05 -19.45
N ASP A 704 7.74 -23.60 -19.25
CA ASP A 704 8.09 -25.01 -19.52
C ASP A 704 8.28 -25.86 -18.26
N GLU A 705 8.07 -25.28 -17.08
CA GLU A 705 8.20 -25.99 -15.81
C GLU A 705 7.27 -27.20 -15.76
N GLN A 706 7.76 -28.25 -15.11
CA GLN A 706 6.98 -29.44 -14.81
C GLN A 706 6.76 -29.51 -13.30
N ARG A 707 5.58 -29.91 -12.88
CA ARG A 707 5.31 -30.15 -11.47
C ARG A 707 6.29 -31.21 -10.94
N PRO A 708 7.06 -30.89 -9.90
CA PRO A 708 7.93 -31.89 -9.29
C PRO A 708 7.10 -32.98 -8.59
N ASP A 709 7.61 -34.18 -8.56
CA ASP A 709 7.08 -35.23 -7.69
C ASP A 709 7.38 -34.84 -6.25
N VAL A 710 6.36 -34.45 -5.50
CA VAL A 710 6.52 -34.07 -4.10
C VAL A 710 6.67 -35.31 -3.24
N THR A 711 7.84 -35.51 -2.68
CA THR A 711 8.07 -36.55 -1.69
C THR A 711 8.00 -35.94 -0.29
N PHE A 712 7.40 -36.68 0.64
CA PHE A 712 7.35 -36.29 2.05
C PHE A 712 8.22 -37.24 2.88
N PRO A 713 9.56 -37.01 2.92
CA PRO A 713 10.50 -37.96 3.51
C PRO A 713 10.38 -38.10 5.04
N ASP A 714 9.76 -37.09 5.69
CA ASP A 714 9.62 -37.06 7.14
C ASP A 714 8.44 -37.91 7.68
N GLY A 715 7.96 -38.88 6.91
CA GLY A 715 6.90 -39.77 7.34
C GLY A 715 5.56 -39.08 7.59
N ILE A 716 5.32 -37.95 6.90
CA ILE A 716 4.10 -37.17 7.07
C ILE A 716 2.87 -37.96 6.70
N ARG A 717 1.87 -37.94 7.61
CA ARG A 717 0.59 -38.60 7.42
C ARG A 717 -0.55 -37.62 7.71
N ARG A 718 -1.52 -37.53 6.82
CA ARG A 718 -2.79 -36.88 7.10
C ARG A 718 -3.57 -37.76 8.09
N ILE A 719 -3.86 -37.23 9.27
CA ILE A 719 -4.57 -37.98 10.31
C ILE A 719 -6.05 -37.62 10.40
N ALA A 720 -6.42 -36.42 9.99
CA ALA A 720 -7.80 -35.95 9.82
C ALA A 720 -7.87 -34.82 8.79
N GLY A 721 -9.07 -34.54 8.28
CA GLY A 721 -9.26 -33.48 7.29
C GLY A 721 -10.72 -33.13 7.07
N ASP A 722 -10.97 -32.37 6.00
CA ASP A 722 -12.28 -31.87 5.60
C ASP A 722 -12.85 -30.84 6.59
N PHE A 723 -11.95 -30.09 7.23
CA PHE A 723 -12.28 -28.93 8.06
C PHE A 723 -12.44 -27.67 7.19
N GLU A 724 -13.10 -26.66 7.73
CA GLU A 724 -13.18 -25.37 7.06
C GLU A 724 -11.92 -24.52 7.24
N PHE A 725 -11.46 -24.37 8.48
CA PHE A 725 -10.21 -23.70 8.78
C PHE A 725 -9.75 -24.03 10.21
N ILE A 726 -8.76 -24.90 10.34
CA ILE A 726 -8.28 -25.32 11.65
C ILE A 726 -6.99 -24.60 12.05
N GLU A 727 -6.94 -24.28 13.34
CA GLU A 727 -5.78 -23.67 13.96
C GLU A 727 -5.81 -23.93 15.48
N GLY A 728 -4.74 -23.51 16.18
CA GLY A 728 -4.63 -23.70 17.61
C GLY A 728 -4.56 -25.17 17.96
N ILE A 729 -3.38 -25.70 18.21
CA ILE A 729 -3.18 -27.10 18.52
C ILE A 729 -2.43 -27.25 19.84
N ALA A 730 -2.83 -28.20 20.66
CA ALA A 730 -2.18 -28.58 21.90
C ALA A 730 -2.34 -30.07 22.15
N HIS A 731 -1.62 -30.62 23.14
CA HIS A 731 -1.75 -32.01 23.59
C HIS A 731 -1.81 -32.07 25.11
N ASP A 732 -2.47 -33.09 25.63
CA ASP A 732 -2.47 -33.41 27.06
C ASP A 732 -1.33 -34.38 27.42
N SER A 733 -1.20 -34.69 28.71
CA SER A 733 -0.19 -35.63 29.24
C SER A 733 -0.36 -37.07 28.71
N LYS A 734 -1.55 -37.40 28.16
CA LYS A 734 -1.90 -38.70 27.64
C LYS A 734 -1.71 -38.81 26.11
N GLY A 735 -1.27 -37.71 25.46
CA GLY A 735 -1.08 -37.64 24.02
C GLY A 735 -2.34 -37.46 23.20
N ASN A 736 -3.47 -37.06 23.81
CA ASN A 736 -4.61 -36.59 23.05
C ASN A 736 -4.28 -35.20 22.47
N ILE A 737 -4.66 -35.00 21.23
CA ILE A 737 -4.44 -33.76 20.50
C ILE A 737 -5.74 -32.97 20.45
N PHE A 738 -5.68 -31.69 20.75
CA PHE A 738 -6.81 -30.75 20.72
C PHE A 738 -6.54 -29.65 19.71
N PHE A 739 -7.55 -29.28 18.92
CA PHE A 739 -7.44 -28.20 17.94
C PHE A 739 -8.84 -27.63 17.66
N CYS A 740 -8.89 -26.45 17.12
CA CYS A 740 -10.15 -25.78 16.86
C CYS A 740 -10.37 -25.46 15.37
N ASP A 741 -11.63 -25.51 14.94
CA ASP A 741 -12.09 -24.98 13.66
C ASP A 741 -12.73 -23.61 13.93
N ASN A 742 -12.14 -22.54 13.41
CA ASN A 742 -12.64 -21.21 13.69
C ASN A 742 -13.76 -20.75 12.74
N ARG A 743 -14.00 -21.50 11.67
CA ARG A 743 -15.12 -21.23 10.74
C ARG A 743 -16.42 -21.86 11.21
N LEU A 744 -16.31 -23.08 11.61
CA LEU A 744 -17.36 -23.79 12.34
C LEU A 744 -16.89 -23.80 13.80
N PRO A 745 -17.43 -22.96 14.70
CA PRO A 745 -16.89 -22.82 16.04
C PRO A 745 -16.85 -24.12 16.84
N ARG A 746 -15.89 -24.98 16.58
CA ARG A 746 -15.79 -26.33 17.09
C ARG A 746 -14.43 -26.59 17.71
N LEU A 747 -14.46 -27.32 18.80
CA LEU A 747 -13.29 -27.92 19.43
C LEU A 747 -13.24 -29.40 19.12
N TRP A 748 -12.14 -29.86 18.56
CA TRP A 748 -11.91 -31.23 18.17
C TRP A 748 -10.83 -31.87 19.02
N THR A 749 -10.90 -33.19 19.18
CA THR A 749 -9.81 -33.98 19.73
C THR A 749 -9.51 -35.18 18.84
N TRP A 750 -8.25 -35.54 18.79
CA TRP A 750 -7.78 -36.73 18.10
C TRP A 750 -6.81 -37.50 18.99
N SER A 751 -6.87 -38.82 18.92
CA SER A 751 -5.87 -39.72 19.53
C SER A 751 -5.69 -41.00 18.71
N GLU A 752 -4.52 -41.62 18.81
CA GLU A 752 -4.23 -42.87 18.10
C GLU A 752 -5.28 -43.95 18.41
N ALA A 753 -5.73 -44.00 19.68
CA ALA A 753 -6.63 -45.01 20.16
C ALA A 753 -8.11 -44.79 19.75
N LYS A 754 -8.55 -43.52 19.65
CA LYS A 754 -9.97 -43.17 19.49
C LYS A 754 -10.28 -42.44 18.19
N GLY A 755 -9.24 -42.10 17.42
CA GLY A 755 -9.40 -41.29 16.19
C GLY A 755 -9.91 -39.88 16.46
N LEU A 756 -10.51 -39.28 15.43
CA LEU A 756 -11.06 -37.92 15.48
C LEU A 756 -12.45 -37.96 16.17
N ARG A 757 -12.65 -37.00 17.08
CA ARG A 757 -13.94 -36.78 17.74
C ARG A 757 -14.22 -35.28 17.89
N LEU A 758 -15.46 -34.88 17.72
CA LEU A 758 -15.96 -33.59 18.12
C LEU A 758 -15.98 -33.51 19.65
N LEU A 759 -15.30 -32.54 20.24
CA LEU A 759 -15.27 -32.36 21.69
C LEU A 759 -16.39 -31.39 22.13
N ALA A 760 -16.50 -30.26 21.47
CA ALA A 760 -17.56 -29.29 21.75
C ALA A 760 -17.95 -28.45 20.53
N ASP A 761 -19.23 -28.11 20.42
CA ASP A 761 -19.75 -27.03 19.61
C ASP A 761 -19.71 -25.74 20.45
N LEU A 762 -19.03 -24.72 19.96
CA LEU A 762 -18.76 -23.49 20.72
C LEU A 762 -19.64 -22.35 20.23
N HIS A 763 -19.96 -21.42 21.12
CA HIS A 763 -20.77 -20.25 20.77
C HIS A 763 -19.99 -19.18 20.03
N TRP A 764 -18.68 -19.12 20.30
CA TRP A 764 -17.79 -18.13 19.69
C TRP A 764 -16.69 -18.82 18.91
N LYS A 765 -16.10 -18.07 17.99
CA LYS A 765 -15.00 -18.56 17.17
C LYS A 765 -13.76 -18.79 18.02
N PRO A 766 -13.33 -20.03 18.20
CA PRO A 766 -12.10 -20.32 18.92
C PRO A 766 -10.90 -19.86 18.08
N TYR A 767 -9.92 -19.35 18.76
CA TYR A 767 -8.74 -18.76 18.12
C TYR A 767 -7.49 -19.60 18.36
N ASN A 768 -7.33 -20.13 19.57
CA ASN A 768 -6.21 -20.97 19.92
C ASN A 768 -6.58 -21.91 21.07
N VAL A 769 -5.79 -22.97 21.22
CA VAL A 769 -5.97 -24.01 22.25
C VAL A 769 -4.64 -24.21 22.95
N ALA A 770 -4.66 -24.35 24.26
CA ALA A 770 -3.55 -24.83 25.08
C ALA A 770 -4.07 -25.86 26.08
N VAL A 771 -3.19 -26.58 26.74
CA VAL A 771 -3.53 -27.52 27.81
C VAL A 771 -2.69 -27.19 29.03
N ASP A 772 -3.29 -27.12 30.20
CA ASP A 772 -2.60 -26.83 31.45
C ASP A 772 -1.95 -28.11 32.06
N THR A 773 -1.26 -27.95 33.18
CA THR A 773 -0.58 -29.07 33.88
C THR A 773 -1.53 -30.05 34.53
N GLU A 774 -2.84 -29.78 34.58
CA GLU A 774 -3.88 -30.67 35.08
C GLU A 774 -4.70 -31.30 33.95
N ASP A 775 -4.22 -31.15 32.69
CA ASP A 775 -4.90 -31.60 31.47
C ASP A 775 -6.22 -30.86 31.18
N ASN A 776 -6.44 -29.67 31.76
CA ASN A 776 -7.56 -28.82 31.37
C ASN A 776 -7.27 -28.12 30.05
N ILE A 777 -8.27 -28.03 29.22
CA ILE A 777 -8.17 -27.38 27.92
C ILE A 777 -8.44 -25.88 28.10
N LEU A 778 -7.51 -25.08 27.66
CA LEU A 778 -7.60 -23.60 27.63
C LEU A 778 -7.91 -23.17 26.21
N VAL A 779 -9.05 -22.49 26.00
CA VAL A 779 -9.46 -22.04 24.68
C VAL A 779 -9.56 -20.51 24.67
N THR A 780 -8.92 -19.90 23.71
CA THR A 780 -9.05 -18.47 23.45
C THR A 780 -10.05 -18.23 22.35
N PHE A 781 -10.94 -17.28 22.56
CA PHE A 781 -11.99 -16.93 21.62
C PHE A 781 -11.79 -15.54 21.08
N ARG A 782 -12.12 -15.38 19.80
CA ARG A 782 -12.26 -14.08 19.19
C ARG A 782 -13.72 -13.65 19.32
N TYR A 783 -13.94 -12.54 19.97
CA TYR A 783 -15.24 -11.92 20.11
C TYR A 783 -15.37 -10.77 19.12
N ASP A 784 -16.29 -10.90 18.19
CA ASP A 784 -16.63 -9.87 17.23
C ASP A 784 -18.02 -9.30 17.56
N ARG A 785 -18.07 -7.98 17.83
CA ARG A 785 -19.34 -7.31 18.00
C ARG A 785 -20.10 -7.31 16.67
N GLN A 786 -21.35 -7.73 16.70
CA GLN A 786 -22.19 -7.76 15.51
C GLN A 786 -22.62 -6.34 15.12
N PRO A 787 -22.64 -6.01 13.81
CA PRO A 787 -23.18 -4.74 13.36
C PRO A 787 -24.64 -4.56 13.80
N GLY A 788 -24.98 -3.38 14.29
CA GLY A 788 -26.34 -3.06 14.70
C GLY A 788 -26.69 -3.43 16.14
N TRP A 789 -25.75 -3.96 16.91
CA TRP A 789 -25.95 -4.13 18.34
C TRP A 789 -25.61 -2.84 19.08
N ASP A 790 -26.58 -2.22 19.75
CA ASP A 790 -26.38 -1.02 20.54
C ASP A 790 -25.63 -1.30 21.85
N ALA A 791 -25.67 -2.53 22.31
CA ALA A 791 -24.94 -3.02 23.48
C ALA A 791 -24.29 -4.36 23.16
N ASP A 792 -23.22 -4.69 23.87
CA ASP A 792 -22.68 -6.04 23.85
C ASP A 792 -23.74 -7.02 24.38
N PRO A 793 -24.11 -8.05 23.61
CA PRO A 793 -25.13 -9.00 24.04
C PRO A 793 -24.66 -9.87 25.21
N ILE A 794 -23.38 -9.79 25.54
CA ILE A 794 -22.76 -10.46 26.65
C ILE A 794 -22.16 -9.37 27.53
N GLU A 795 -22.69 -9.19 28.70
CA GLU A 795 -22.01 -8.46 29.76
C GLU A 795 -20.75 -9.26 30.15
N VAL A 796 -19.67 -9.03 29.44
CA VAL A 796 -18.38 -9.50 29.89
C VAL A 796 -17.85 -8.45 30.87
N PRO A 797 -17.72 -8.76 32.13
CA PRO A 797 -17.21 -7.81 33.12
C PRO A 797 -15.85 -7.27 32.63
N ASN A 798 -15.71 -5.95 32.67
CA ASN A 798 -14.46 -5.27 32.30
C ASN A 798 -14.01 -5.39 30.83
N LEU A 799 -14.91 -5.66 29.90
CA LEU A 799 -14.60 -5.39 28.50
C LEU A 799 -14.15 -3.93 28.39
N PRO A 800 -12.94 -3.67 27.90
CA PRO A 800 -12.52 -2.29 27.66
C PRO A 800 -13.55 -1.64 26.76
N ASP A 801 -13.95 -0.42 27.08
CA ASP A 801 -14.92 0.33 26.31
C ASP A 801 -14.59 0.19 24.82
N SER A 802 -15.48 -0.47 24.10
CA SER A 802 -15.32 -0.72 22.66
C SER A 802 -15.19 0.57 21.85
N ARG A 803 -15.57 1.72 22.43
CA ARG A 803 -15.40 3.04 21.82
C ARG A 803 -13.94 3.43 21.61
N GLY A 804 -13.02 2.91 22.42
CA GLY A 804 -11.58 3.08 22.21
C GLY A 804 -10.97 2.02 21.28
N THR A 805 -11.75 1.05 20.82
CA THR A 805 -11.30 -0.04 19.97
C THR A 805 -11.96 -0.04 18.60
N SER A 806 -12.92 0.85 18.38
CA SER A 806 -13.48 0.98 17.08
C SER A 806 -12.39 1.47 16.14
N PHE A 807 -12.07 0.68 15.17
CA PHE A 807 -11.54 1.18 13.94
C PHE A 807 -12.56 2.19 13.42
N SER A 808 -12.33 3.46 13.68
CA SER A 808 -13.23 4.50 13.24
C SER A 808 -13.33 4.41 11.72
N GLY A 809 -14.49 4.10 11.22
CA GLY A 809 -14.76 3.99 9.80
C GLY A 809 -14.88 2.58 9.23
N TRP A 810 -14.33 1.55 9.85
CA TRP A 810 -14.34 0.20 9.31
C TRP A 810 -15.28 -0.77 10.05
N GLY A 811 -16.28 -0.24 10.70
CA GLY A 811 -17.26 -0.98 11.49
C GLY A 811 -16.69 -1.45 12.83
N ASN A 812 -17.55 -1.44 13.79
CA ASN A 812 -17.31 -1.69 15.20
C ASN A 812 -16.81 -3.09 15.52
N SER A 813 -15.72 -3.52 14.95
CA SER A 813 -15.10 -4.78 15.33
C SER A 813 -14.19 -4.56 16.54
N GLY A 814 -14.78 -4.38 17.68
CA GLY A 814 -14.08 -4.55 18.92
C GLY A 814 -13.74 -6.03 19.07
N HIS A 815 -12.54 -6.43 18.64
CA HIS A 815 -12.11 -7.80 18.84
C HIS A 815 -11.51 -7.93 20.23
N ALA A 816 -12.13 -8.68 21.08
CA ALA A 816 -11.53 -9.12 22.34
C ALA A 816 -11.18 -10.60 22.25
N VAL A 817 -10.06 -10.98 22.79
CA VAL A 817 -9.71 -12.38 22.99
C VAL A 817 -10.09 -12.73 24.44
N LEU A 818 -10.97 -13.69 24.61
CA LEU A 818 -11.37 -14.22 25.89
C LEU A 818 -10.74 -15.60 26.05
N ALA A 819 -10.23 -15.87 27.23
CA ALA A 819 -9.66 -17.16 27.56
C ALA A 819 -10.56 -17.93 28.50
N TYR A 820 -10.87 -19.15 28.15
CA TYR A 820 -11.74 -20.04 28.90
C TYR A 820 -11.04 -21.36 29.16
N THR A 821 -11.40 -22.02 30.25
CA THR A 821 -11.04 -23.42 30.52
C THR A 821 -12.23 -24.33 30.21
N ILE A 822 -11.93 -25.51 29.69
CA ILE A 822 -12.90 -26.54 29.36
C ILE A 822 -12.40 -27.85 29.95
N ASP A 823 -13.26 -28.55 30.70
CA ASP A 823 -13.00 -29.92 31.14
C ASP A 823 -13.27 -30.89 29.97
N PRO A 824 -12.28 -31.67 29.52
CA PRO A 824 -12.46 -32.60 28.42
C PRO A 824 -13.49 -33.68 28.65
N ASP A 825 -13.83 -33.99 29.90
CA ASP A 825 -14.84 -34.99 30.25
C ASP A 825 -16.25 -34.38 30.34
N ASN A 826 -16.37 -33.06 30.49
CA ASN A 826 -17.63 -32.32 30.47
C ASN A 826 -17.50 -30.99 29.75
N PRO A 827 -17.19 -30.98 28.46
CA PRO A 827 -16.74 -29.77 27.76
C PRO A 827 -17.78 -28.65 27.75
N GLU A 828 -19.04 -28.96 27.50
CA GLU A 828 -20.09 -27.94 27.41
C GLU A 828 -20.54 -27.43 28.77
N GLY A 829 -20.45 -28.23 29.82
CA GLY A 829 -20.87 -27.86 31.17
C GLY A 829 -19.77 -27.15 31.98
N SER A 830 -18.57 -27.15 31.51
CA SER A 830 -17.40 -26.68 32.26
C SER A 830 -16.78 -25.40 31.71
N LEU A 831 -17.34 -24.80 30.67
CA LEU A 831 -16.79 -23.57 30.10
C LEU A 831 -16.74 -22.48 31.16
N ARG A 832 -15.57 -22.02 31.53
CA ARG A 832 -15.32 -21.03 32.56
C ARG A 832 -14.32 -19.97 32.11
N LEU A 833 -14.64 -18.73 32.29
CA LEU A 833 -13.74 -17.62 32.01
C LEU A 833 -12.52 -17.66 32.96
N LEU A 834 -11.32 -17.68 32.41
CA LEU A 834 -10.07 -17.69 33.16
C LEU A 834 -9.61 -16.31 33.60
N GLU A 835 -9.89 -15.30 32.78
CA GLU A 835 -9.42 -13.96 33.00
C GLU A 835 -10.61 -13.01 32.93
N GLU A 836 -10.83 -12.22 33.96
CA GLU A 836 -11.92 -11.22 34.01
C GLU A 836 -11.71 -10.05 33.03
N ARG A 837 -10.48 -9.87 32.53
CA ARG A 837 -10.17 -8.83 31.58
C ARG A 837 -9.98 -9.43 30.19
N PRO A 838 -10.92 -9.21 29.29
CA PRO A 838 -10.75 -9.66 27.93
C PRO A 838 -9.48 -9.04 27.33
N MET A 839 -8.69 -9.89 26.74
CA MET A 839 -7.50 -9.48 26.01
C MET A 839 -7.93 -8.91 24.69
N ARG A 840 -7.46 -7.72 24.36
CA ARG A 840 -7.71 -7.13 23.07
C ARG A 840 -7.11 -7.99 21.98
N SER A 841 -7.85 -8.08 20.92
CA SER A 841 -7.49 -8.83 19.73
C SER A 841 -6.09 -8.45 19.25
N ILE A 842 -5.38 -9.47 18.96
CA ILE A 842 -4.13 -9.43 18.20
C ILE A 842 -4.29 -8.96 16.76
N ASN A 843 -5.48 -8.71 16.27
CA ASN A 843 -5.66 -8.01 14.99
C ASN A 843 -5.19 -6.57 15.06
N ASN A 844 -5.12 -6.04 16.26
CA ASN A 844 -4.46 -4.78 16.45
C ASN A 844 -2.97 -5.09 16.59
N VAL A 845 -2.32 -4.81 15.57
CA VAL A 845 -0.91 -4.88 15.47
C VAL A 845 -0.30 -4.16 16.61
N ALA A 846 0.50 -4.85 17.26
CA ALA A 846 1.43 -4.32 18.18
C ALA A 846 2.24 -3.26 17.53
N LYS A 847 2.57 -2.31 18.30
CA LYS A 847 3.90 -1.78 18.12
C LYS A 847 4.81 -2.98 18.05
N ALA A 848 5.23 -3.29 16.87
CA ALA A 848 6.23 -4.28 16.64
C ALA A 848 7.44 -4.02 17.54
N LEU A 849 8.44 -4.84 17.44
CA LEU A 849 9.76 -4.63 18.03
C LEU A 849 10.31 -3.21 17.84
N TYR A 850 9.67 -2.41 17.06
CA TYR A 850 10.07 -1.07 16.71
C TYR A 850 9.06 -0.09 17.30
N PRO A 851 9.47 0.84 18.15
CA PRO A 851 8.64 1.95 18.58
C PRO A 851 8.44 2.88 17.39
N SER A 852 7.88 2.36 16.31
CA SER A 852 7.61 3.13 15.15
C SER A 852 6.15 3.44 15.07
N ASN A 853 5.90 4.53 14.46
CA ASN A 853 4.65 5.07 14.06
C ASN A 853 3.92 4.20 13.02
N ARG A 854 4.25 2.93 12.88
CA ARG A 854 3.66 2.00 11.88
C ARG A 854 2.15 2.00 11.87
N TRP A 855 1.54 2.36 13.01
CA TRP A 855 0.10 2.34 13.20
C TRP A 855 -0.55 3.70 13.19
N ARG A 856 0.21 4.77 13.22
CA ARG A 856 -0.33 6.06 12.81
C ARG A 856 -0.98 6.00 11.43
N ASP A 857 -0.43 5.13 10.59
CA ASP A 857 -0.83 5.01 9.21
C ASP A 857 -2.23 4.49 9.04
N PHE A 858 -2.71 3.72 9.98
CA PHE A 858 -4.04 3.14 9.88
C PHE A 858 -5.12 4.03 10.48
N HIS A 859 -4.81 4.75 11.53
CA HIS A 859 -5.90 5.17 12.39
C HIS A 859 -5.62 6.40 13.20
N ASP A 860 -4.95 7.41 12.87
CA ASP A 860 -4.79 8.59 13.74
C ASP A 860 -4.81 8.29 15.26
N PHE A 861 -4.28 7.14 15.65
CA PHE A 861 -4.34 6.74 17.01
C PHE A 861 -3.34 7.52 17.81
N ASN A 862 -3.86 8.25 18.76
CA ASN A 862 -3.10 8.71 19.89
C ASN A 862 -2.27 7.52 20.41
N GLU A 863 -0.96 7.64 20.43
CA GLU A 863 -0.03 6.58 20.86
C GLU A 863 -0.28 6.13 22.30
N ASP A 864 -0.91 6.97 23.11
CA ASP A 864 -1.36 6.67 24.46
C ASP A 864 -2.66 5.84 24.46
N ALA A 865 -3.37 5.76 23.34
CA ALA A 865 -4.56 4.95 23.22
C ALA A 865 -4.23 3.51 22.82
N LEU A 866 -3.41 2.84 23.58
CA LEU A 866 -3.67 1.52 24.13
C LEU A 866 -3.95 0.36 23.16
N TYR A 867 -3.45 0.39 21.93
CA TYR A 867 -3.40 -0.85 21.16
C TYR A 867 -2.04 -1.51 21.27
N VAL A 868 -1.57 -1.61 22.48
CA VAL A 868 -0.44 -2.47 22.76
C VAL A 868 -0.98 -3.88 22.75
N PRO A 869 -0.64 -4.74 21.81
CA PRO A 869 -1.04 -6.11 21.85
C PRO A 869 -0.46 -6.73 23.09
N LYS A 870 -1.29 -7.44 23.72
CA LYS A 870 -0.91 -8.22 24.85
C LYS A 870 -0.62 -9.63 24.34
N THR A 871 0.62 -9.98 24.34
CA THR A 871 1.00 -11.37 24.32
C THR A 871 0.62 -11.98 25.65
N CYS A 872 0.00 -13.13 25.62
CA CYS A 872 -0.40 -13.85 26.79
C CYS A 872 0.42 -15.12 26.90
N PHE A 873 0.71 -15.50 28.10
CA PHE A 873 1.35 -16.79 28.37
C PHE A 873 0.70 -17.44 29.59
N ILE A 874 0.82 -18.75 29.65
CA ILE A 874 0.37 -19.51 30.80
C ILE A 874 1.43 -19.37 31.90
N ALA A 875 1.01 -18.94 33.09
CA ALA A 875 1.90 -18.81 34.25
C ALA A 875 2.52 -20.17 34.65
N PRO A 876 3.57 -20.19 35.48
CA PRO A 876 4.19 -21.42 35.94
C PRO A 876 3.25 -22.35 36.71
N ASP A 877 2.13 -21.86 37.24
CA ASP A 877 1.08 -22.65 37.86
C ASP A 877 0.29 -23.49 36.87
N GLY A 878 0.53 -23.32 35.57
CA GLY A 878 -0.14 -24.00 34.49
C GLY A 878 -1.62 -23.65 34.30
N LYS A 879 -2.14 -22.66 35.01
CA LYS A 879 -3.57 -22.32 35.01
C LYS A 879 -3.85 -20.85 34.74
N THR A 880 -2.94 -19.97 35.11
CA THR A 880 -3.14 -18.54 35.04
C THR A 880 -2.62 -18.01 33.71
N ILE A 881 -3.47 -17.34 32.97
CA ILE A 881 -3.04 -16.60 31.78
C ILE A 881 -2.60 -15.20 32.18
N ILE A 882 -1.34 -14.91 31.91
CA ILE A 882 -0.73 -13.61 32.24
C ILE A 882 -0.66 -12.78 30.95
N PRO A 883 -1.41 -11.68 30.86
CA PRO A 883 -1.25 -10.75 29.75
C PRO A 883 0.06 -9.97 29.93
N ARG A 884 0.84 -9.90 28.85
CA ARG A 884 2.05 -9.08 28.77
C ARG A 884 1.96 -8.12 27.60
N VAL A 885 2.49 -6.94 27.80
CA VAL A 885 2.63 -5.95 26.78
C VAL A 885 4.04 -6.06 26.22
N TYR A 886 4.13 -6.43 24.96
CA TYR A 886 5.39 -6.50 24.21
C TYR A 886 5.23 -5.72 22.92
N ASP A 887 6.31 -5.12 22.48
CA ASP A 887 6.39 -4.55 21.15
C ASP A 887 6.49 -5.66 20.08
N ILE A 888 5.54 -6.58 20.09
CA ILE A 888 5.44 -7.67 19.13
C ILE A 888 4.11 -7.54 18.43
N ALA A 889 4.15 -7.34 17.14
CA ALA A 889 2.96 -7.32 16.30
C ALA A 889 2.52 -8.76 16.05
N ARG A 890 1.36 -9.14 16.47
CA ARG A 890 0.74 -10.44 16.26
C ARG A 890 1.60 -11.63 16.74
N SER A 891 1.13 -12.29 17.73
CA SER A 891 1.59 -13.61 18.09
C SER A 891 0.37 -14.54 18.16
N SER A 892 0.37 -15.60 17.38
CA SER A 892 -0.76 -16.52 17.28
C SER A 892 -0.65 -17.71 18.20
N SER A 893 0.45 -17.85 18.92
CA SER A 893 0.69 -19.00 19.77
C SER A 893 0.45 -18.69 21.24
N LEU A 894 -0.25 -19.58 21.93
CA LEU A 894 -0.22 -19.72 23.37
C LEU A 894 0.79 -20.83 23.69
N LEU A 895 1.86 -20.46 24.36
CA LEU A 895 2.87 -21.41 24.79
C LEU A 895 3.08 -21.26 26.30
N GLU A 896 3.44 -22.34 26.93
CA GLU A 896 3.81 -22.31 28.34
C GLU A 896 5.13 -21.59 28.53
N ALA A 897 5.15 -20.61 29.40
CA ALA A 897 6.36 -19.90 29.78
C ALA A 897 6.86 -20.43 31.15
N PHE A 898 7.92 -21.23 31.11
CA PHE A 898 8.52 -21.80 32.30
C PHE A 898 9.70 -20.95 32.78
N PRO A 899 9.79 -20.64 34.09
CA PRO A 899 10.92 -19.94 34.66
C PRO A 899 12.25 -20.61 34.31
N GLY A 900 13.21 -19.80 33.88
CA GLY A 900 14.56 -20.26 33.53
C GLY A 900 14.67 -20.97 32.18
N LYS A 901 13.57 -21.08 31.44
CA LYS A 901 13.57 -21.57 30.06
C LYS A 901 13.32 -20.42 29.04
N PRO A 902 13.90 -20.51 27.85
CA PRO A 902 13.59 -19.52 26.79
C PRO A 902 12.12 -19.65 26.34
N PHE A 903 11.49 -18.51 26.11
CA PHE A 903 10.14 -18.43 25.57
C PHE A 903 10.19 -17.79 24.19
N TYR A 904 9.71 -18.50 23.18
CA TYR A 904 9.76 -18.08 21.79
C TYR A 904 8.42 -17.49 21.36
N LEU A 905 8.49 -16.43 20.55
CA LEU A 905 7.35 -15.72 20.05
C LEU A 905 7.50 -15.45 18.54
N VAL A 906 6.53 -15.87 17.77
CA VAL A 906 6.44 -15.52 16.35
C VAL A 906 5.82 -14.15 16.20
N ASN A 907 6.52 -13.25 15.50
CA ASN A 907 5.97 -11.98 15.04
C ASN A 907 5.53 -12.12 13.57
N GLU A 908 4.27 -12.40 13.36
CA GLU A 908 3.70 -12.66 12.03
C GLU A 908 3.86 -11.47 11.07
N TYR A 909 3.77 -10.28 11.60
CA TYR A 909 3.86 -9.06 10.79
C TYR A 909 5.25 -8.86 10.19
N ASP A 910 6.26 -9.00 11.04
CA ASP A 910 7.66 -8.83 10.62
C ASP A 910 8.28 -10.10 10.06
N ARG A 911 7.55 -11.22 10.07
CA ARG A 911 8.05 -12.53 9.66
C ARG A 911 9.30 -12.93 10.40
N ARG A 912 9.26 -12.81 11.72
CA ARG A 912 10.38 -13.11 12.62
C ARG A 912 9.94 -13.94 13.80
N THR A 913 10.90 -14.64 14.34
CA THR A 913 10.77 -15.23 15.66
C THR A 913 11.75 -14.56 16.62
N VAL A 914 11.27 -14.25 17.81
CA VAL A 914 12.04 -13.67 18.90
C VAL A 914 12.01 -14.60 20.09
N VAL A 915 12.97 -14.43 21.00
CA VAL A 915 13.08 -15.20 22.23
C VAL A 915 13.24 -14.29 23.43
N THR A 916 12.65 -14.66 24.54
CA THR A 916 12.71 -13.92 25.82
C THR A 916 13.02 -14.86 26.96
N ASP A 917 13.54 -14.33 28.05
CA ASP A 917 13.77 -15.06 29.29
C ASP A 917 12.54 -14.95 30.19
N VAL A 918 12.23 -16.01 30.93
CA VAL A 918 11.12 -16.09 31.88
C VAL A 918 11.67 -16.09 33.29
N ALA A 919 11.30 -15.08 34.08
CA ALA A 919 11.64 -14.98 35.50
C ALA A 919 10.78 -15.92 36.35
N ALA A 920 11.15 -16.10 37.61
CA ALA A 920 10.44 -16.97 38.58
C ALA A 920 8.98 -16.51 38.82
N ASP A 921 8.72 -15.22 38.70
CA ASP A 921 7.38 -14.64 38.83
C ASP A 921 6.60 -14.61 37.48
N GLY A 922 7.14 -15.23 36.46
CA GLY A 922 6.57 -15.23 35.12
C GLY A 922 6.84 -13.96 34.31
N THR A 923 7.61 -13.01 34.81
CA THR A 923 7.97 -11.79 34.06
C THR A 923 8.87 -12.18 32.90
N LEU A 924 8.50 -11.68 31.71
CA LEU A 924 9.31 -11.84 30.51
C LEU A 924 10.28 -10.66 30.40
N SER A 925 11.53 -10.98 30.03
CA SER A 925 12.58 -9.96 29.92
C SER A 925 13.58 -10.35 28.82
N ASN A 926 14.49 -9.42 28.48
CA ASN A 926 15.57 -9.66 27.57
C ASN A 926 15.11 -10.19 26.19
N LEU A 927 14.19 -9.46 25.57
CA LEU A 927 13.69 -9.78 24.23
C LEU A 927 14.83 -9.73 23.22
N ARG A 928 15.05 -10.83 22.53
CA ARG A 928 16.13 -11.03 21.57
C ARG A 928 15.59 -11.54 20.25
N TYR A 929 16.27 -11.17 19.19
CA TYR A 929 16.09 -11.78 17.89
C TYR A 929 16.53 -13.26 17.91
N PHE A 930 15.75 -14.11 17.26
CA PHE A 930 16.06 -15.52 17.09
C PHE A 930 16.30 -15.88 15.62
N THR A 931 15.29 -15.67 14.75
CA THR A 931 15.43 -15.91 13.31
C THR A 931 14.50 -15.02 12.48
N GLU A 932 14.88 -14.75 11.21
CA GLU A 932 14.05 -14.07 10.21
C GLU A 932 12.98 -15.00 9.59
N THR A 933 12.43 -15.89 10.37
CA THR A 933 11.40 -16.84 9.98
C THR A 933 10.28 -16.80 11.01
N GLY A 934 9.05 -16.78 10.56
CA GLY A 934 7.90 -16.82 11.45
C GLY A 934 6.64 -16.28 10.81
N GLU A 935 5.70 -17.18 10.57
CA GLU A 935 4.43 -16.85 9.96
C GLU A 935 3.26 -17.13 10.91
N PHE A 936 3.29 -18.29 11.59
CA PHE A 936 2.21 -18.75 12.45
C PHE A 936 2.73 -19.34 13.77
N GLY A 937 2.30 -20.55 14.09
CA GLY A 937 2.64 -21.20 15.34
C GLY A 937 4.06 -21.79 15.37
N LEU A 938 4.50 -22.12 16.53
CA LEU A 938 5.77 -22.81 16.75
C LEU A 938 5.65 -23.87 17.84
N ALA A 939 6.59 -24.81 17.88
CA ALA A 939 6.75 -25.79 18.94
C ALA A 939 8.24 -25.99 19.24
N VAL A 940 8.57 -26.48 20.45
CA VAL A 940 9.95 -26.73 20.88
C VAL A 940 10.06 -28.18 21.34
N ASP A 941 11.04 -28.91 20.83
CA ASP A 941 11.29 -30.30 21.26
C ASP A 941 12.11 -30.37 22.55
N SER A 942 12.24 -31.58 23.09
CA SER A 942 13.00 -31.83 24.31
C SER A 942 14.51 -31.55 24.18
N LYS A 943 15.04 -31.46 22.96
CA LYS A 943 16.43 -31.10 22.64
C LYS A 943 16.65 -29.61 22.54
N GLY A 944 15.56 -28.81 22.56
CA GLY A 944 15.59 -27.38 22.40
C GLY A 944 15.56 -26.92 20.93
N ASN A 945 15.26 -27.82 19.98
CA ASN A 945 15.04 -27.41 18.60
C ASN A 945 13.68 -26.74 18.46
N VAL A 946 13.62 -25.67 17.67
CA VAL A 946 12.44 -24.83 17.47
C VAL A 946 11.85 -25.09 16.08
N TYR A 947 10.61 -25.51 16.03
CA TYR A 947 9.84 -25.80 14.83
C TYR A 947 8.90 -24.63 14.58
N ILE A 948 8.98 -24.01 13.42
CA ILE A 948 8.24 -22.80 13.07
C ILE A 948 7.41 -23.06 11.83
N ALA A 949 6.11 -22.80 11.91
CA ALA A 949 5.22 -22.85 10.76
C ALA A 949 5.42 -21.59 9.90
N ASP A 950 6.00 -21.76 8.70
CA ASP A 950 6.29 -20.69 7.75
C ASP A 950 6.37 -21.28 6.33
N CYS A 951 5.30 -21.17 5.56
CA CYS A 951 5.07 -21.85 4.27
C CYS A 951 5.18 -23.38 4.37
N GLU A 952 6.16 -23.87 5.06
CA GLU A 952 6.47 -25.22 5.45
C GLU A 952 6.77 -25.22 6.96
N VAL A 953 7.28 -26.31 7.54
CA VAL A 953 7.80 -26.28 8.91
C VAL A 953 9.31 -26.15 8.87
N GLN A 954 9.80 -25.01 9.33
CA GLN A 954 11.24 -24.72 9.43
C GLN A 954 11.76 -25.13 10.80
N VAL A 955 12.86 -25.86 10.85
CA VAL A 955 13.45 -26.37 12.10
C VAL A 955 14.80 -25.71 12.36
N TYR A 956 14.94 -25.14 13.55
CA TYR A 956 16.14 -24.45 14.00
C TYR A 956 16.69 -25.07 15.27
N ASP A 957 18.01 -25.01 15.47
CA ASP A 957 18.60 -25.30 16.76
C ASP A 957 18.34 -24.17 17.78
N SER A 958 18.65 -24.36 19.04
CA SER A 958 18.44 -23.36 20.09
C SER A 958 19.26 -22.07 19.91
N LYS A 959 20.17 -22.01 18.93
CA LYS A 959 20.97 -20.84 18.58
C LYS A 959 20.42 -20.09 17.37
N GLY A 960 19.34 -20.58 16.74
CA GLY A 960 18.76 -20.01 15.57
C GLY A 960 19.40 -20.46 14.25
N SER A 961 20.21 -21.53 14.25
CA SER A 961 20.74 -22.09 13.01
C SER A 961 19.72 -23.04 12.40
N HIS A 962 19.41 -22.84 11.12
CA HIS A 962 18.48 -23.72 10.40
C HIS A 962 19.05 -25.14 10.29
N ILE A 963 18.24 -26.13 10.66
CA ILE A 963 18.60 -27.55 10.63
C ILE A 963 18.04 -28.27 9.42
N ARG A 964 16.70 -28.12 9.19
CA ARG A 964 15.97 -28.74 8.09
C ARG A 964 14.63 -28.10 7.87
N THR A 965 14.03 -28.39 6.72
CA THR A 965 12.64 -28.07 6.39
C THR A 965 11.83 -29.36 6.35
N ILE A 966 10.66 -29.39 7.00
CA ILE A 966 9.66 -30.46 6.87
C ILE A 966 8.61 -30.00 5.89
N HIS A 967 8.50 -30.67 4.76
CA HIS A 967 7.53 -30.37 3.73
C HIS A 967 6.15 -30.89 4.12
N VAL A 968 5.13 -30.05 4.06
CA VAL A 968 3.73 -30.36 4.42
C VAL A 968 2.82 -30.22 3.19
N PRO A 969 1.87 -31.12 2.97
CA PRO A 969 0.98 -31.05 1.79
C PRO A 969 0.18 -29.75 1.68
N GLU A 970 -0.20 -29.13 2.79
CA GLU A 970 -0.89 -27.85 2.87
C GLU A 970 -0.08 -26.88 3.74
N ARG A 971 -0.34 -25.57 3.59
CA ARG A 971 0.34 -24.54 4.41
C ARG A 971 0.09 -24.79 5.91
N PRO A 972 1.12 -24.99 6.72
CA PRO A 972 0.97 -25.19 8.15
C PRO A 972 0.49 -23.93 8.86
N SER A 973 -0.24 -24.10 9.96
CA SER A 973 -0.68 -22.99 10.81
C SER A 973 -0.14 -23.09 12.24
N THR A 974 -0.48 -24.13 12.99
CA THR A 974 0.01 -24.29 14.37
C THR A 974 0.61 -25.67 14.58
N LEU A 975 1.48 -25.77 15.55
CA LEU A 975 2.31 -26.94 15.81
C LEU A 975 2.22 -27.35 17.27
N THR A 976 2.28 -28.66 17.53
CA THR A 976 2.54 -29.20 18.87
C THR A 976 3.36 -30.50 18.76
N ILE A 977 4.19 -30.76 19.77
CA ILE A 977 5.03 -31.94 19.84
C ILE A 977 4.60 -32.80 21.05
N SER A 978 4.16 -34.01 20.76
CA SER A 978 3.86 -35.01 21.81
C SER A 978 4.75 -36.27 21.65
N GLY A 979 5.63 -36.52 22.60
CA GLY A 979 6.60 -37.57 22.48
C GLY A 979 7.61 -37.33 21.34
N ASP A 980 7.69 -38.29 20.41
CA ASP A 980 8.50 -38.21 19.20
C ASP A 980 7.70 -37.84 17.93
N LYS A 981 6.56 -37.25 18.10
CA LYS A 981 5.65 -36.88 17.02
C LYS A 981 5.41 -35.37 17.00
N LEU A 982 5.49 -34.78 15.80
CA LEU A 982 5.06 -33.45 15.51
C LEU A 982 3.64 -33.49 14.91
N TYR A 983 2.71 -32.76 15.48
CA TYR A 983 1.36 -32.58 14.95
C TYR A 983 1.22 -31.16 14.39
N ILE A 984 0.62 -31.08 13.21
CA ILE A 984 0.59 -29.86 12.39
C ILE A 984 -0.85 -29.62 11.96
N THR A 985 -1.45 -28.53 12.35
CA THR A 985 -2.65 -28.05 11.69
C THR A 985 -2.29 -27.31 10.40
N ALA A 986 -3.00 -27.61 9.32
CA ALA A 986 -2.72 -27.05 8.01
C ALA A 986 -4.03 -26.77 7.29
N ARG A 987 -4.60 -25.61 7.52
CA ARG A 987 -5.84 -25.10 6.93
C ARG A 987 -7.03 -26.05 7.06
N LYS A 988 -7.09 -27.11 6.25
CA LYS A 988 -8.21 -28.03 6.16
C LYS A 988 -7.92 -29.43 6.68
N ALA A 989 -6.71 -29.68 7.09
CA ALA A 989 -6.27 -30.99 7.56
C ALA A 989 -5.30 -30.90 8.73
N ILE A 990 -5.18 -31.98 9.45
CA ILE A 990 -4.15 -32.17 10.46
C ILE A 990 -3.19 -33.28 10.02
N TYR A 991 -1.91 -33.01 10.16
CA TYR A 991 -0.83 -33.90 9.79
C TYR A 991 -0.01 -34.29 10.99
N ARG A 992 0.64 -35.45 10.88
CA ARG A 992 1.62 -35.93 11.84
C ARG A 992 2.92 -36.25 11.11
N ALA A 993 4.02 -35.82 11.67
CA ALA A 993 5.38 -36.17 11.22
C ALA A 993 6.14 -36.87 12.35
N ASP A 994 7.07 -37.76 12.01
CA ASP A 994 8.02 -38.39 12.94
C ASP A 994 9.22 -37.42 13.13
N LEU A 995 9.73 -37.26 14.41
CA LEU A 995 10.82 -36.35 14.76
C LEU A 995 12.21 -37.02 14.73
#